data_3291b385801fcde37e68da2e5af2796c
#
_entry.id   3291b385801fcde37e68da2e5af2796c
#
_cell.length_a   1.000
_cell.length_b   1.000
_cell.length_c   1.000
_cell.angle_alpha   90.00
_cell.angle_beta   90.00
_cell.angle_gamma   90.00
#
_symmetry.space_group_name_H-M   'P 1'
#
loop_
_entity.id
_entity.type
_entity.pdbx_description
1 polymer ?
#
loop_
_entity_poly.entity_id
_entity_poly.type
_entity_poly.pdbx_seq_one_letter_code
_entity_poly.pdbx_strand_id
1 'polypeptide(L)'
;SPKQINIQPFNNIKFFDNKIFKLIKDFNLNLLPSNINIRGDLNRRFNKTQYRNSELNTDGVDPIYEKYFSLNKSYSLRWDLFNSMNIDFNVSNNSIIDEPEGELDTQEKLDSMYHNLKRLGRTNNFNQNAQLNYKLPINKIPIFDWVSSNAKYSSRYIWSAGSFQQADTLGNIIENTREYSLNTKLDVSKLYDKIPILKNFNKKYKEKDTIRSIFQSRTFDGIMKLVMSLRSINLTYNVTERTGMAGVIGSPGIFGNNSFYNSPGWNFIFGSQDSEIRRVAAENGWLVKNDYLNNPFIQSRSNNFQFRSTIQPLNSFRIQLDAKRIVSENFQETFRFDSQKDTYVSLTPSRGGNFSLSFLAIKTAFVKDDNLNNSPTFERFSKNRLIIRDRLNSLNTQGEYGLNSQDVLIPAFISAYSDSDPSTFSLKPFPKIPIPNWRIDFSGLSKIKSLSEIFSSITISHGYQSIYSVGEFSNSLLYIDNLDFNNSIMNYPLASQQTENGFVPFYIINQVRITERFSPLIGINVRTKNNLNARIDYKKDRNIMLNLSNAQVSEMINSDFSIDFGYSKEKLKLPFKYMGNTIILDNEIEFRLNFVIRNTKAIQRKIDKESTVTNGNYNFQLRPNINYTVNNRVNLIIYYDRVVNKPIVSNSFPRYSSSFGARLRLSLNQ
;
A
#
# COMPACT_ATOMS: atom_id res chain seq x y z
N SER A 1 31.94 5.61 17.49
CA SER A 1 32.03 5.60 16.02
C SER A 1 33.48 5.81 15.58
N PRO A 2 33.96 5.04 14.59
CA PRO A 2 35.30 5.25 14.05
C PRO A 2 35.42 6.65 13.42
N LYS A 3 36.60 7.28 13.56
CA LYS A 3 36.85 8.56 12.87
C LYS A 3 36.91 8.30 11.38
N GLN A 4 36.00 8.91 10.63
CA GLN A 4 35.92 8.74 9.18
C GLN A 4 37.18 9.32 8.49
N ILE A 5 37.79 8.53 7.61
CA ILE A 5 38.85 8.96 6.73
C ILE A 5 38.20 9.22 5.38
N ASN A 6 37.97 10.50 5.04
CA ASN A 6 37.37 10.94 3.80
C ASN A 6 38.47 11.33 2.79
N ILE A 7 38.55 10.61 1.69
CA ILE A 7 39.50 10.87 0.60
C ILE A 7 38.74 11.59 -0.52
N GLN A 8 39.22 12.76 -0.90
CA GLN A 8 38.70 13.58 -2.01
C GLN A 8 39.81 13.85 -3.03
N PRO A 9 40.11 12.90 -3.90
CA PRO A 9 41.33 12.95 -4.73
C PRO A 9 41.35 14.11 -5.75
N PHE A 10 40.18 14.58 -6.15
CA PHE A 10 40.02 15.58 -7.22
C PHE A 10 39.68 16.99 -6.73
N ASN A 11 39.47 17.17 -5.39
CA ASN A 11 38.96 18.44 -4.84
C ASN A 11 39.93 19.63 -5.06
N ASN A 12 41.23 19.36 -5.02
CA ASN A 12 42.27 20.40 -5.15
C ASN A 12 42.75 20.66 -6.59
N ILE A 13 42.19 19.96 -7.57
CA ILE A 13 42.62 20.09 -8.98
C ILE A 13 41.80 21.17 -9.66
N LYS A 14 42.41 22.30 -9.97
CA LYS A 14 41.77 23.47 -10.61
C LYS A 14 41.07 23.17 -11.94
N PHE A 15 41.53 22.15 -12.69
CA PHE A 15 40.90 21.72 -13.94
C PHE A 15 39.45 21.30 -13.75
N PHE A 16 39.11 20.72 -12.58
CA PHE A 16 37.76 20.26 -12.25
C PHE A 16 36.84 21.34 -11.64
N ASP A 17 37.28 22.59 -11.55
CA ASP A 17 36.46 23.70 -11.03
C ASP A 17 35.31 24.08 -11.95
N ASN A 18 35.35 23.66 -13.21
CA ASN A 18 34.25 23.86 -14.13
C ASN A 18 33.02 23.09 -13.72
N LYS A 19 31.84 23.71 -13.87
CA LYS A 19 30.52 23.13 -13.54
C LYS A 19 30.25 21.76 -14.22
N ILE A 20 30.88 21.54 -15.40
CA ILE A 20 30.74 20.26 -16.14
C ILE A 20 31.41 19.11 -15.41
N PHE A 21 32.53 19.36 -14.72
CA PHE A 21 33.30 18.35 -14.01
C PHE A 21 32.94 18.24 -12.52
N LYS A 22 31.89 18.91 -12.07
CA LYS A 22 31.43 18.89 -10.66
C LYS A 22 31.21 17.47 -10.12
N LEU A 23 30.79 16.53 -10.94
CA LEU A 23 30.62 15.14 -10.56
C LEU A 23 31.95 14.49 -10.18
N ILE A 24 33.02 14.79 -10.92
CA ILE A 24 34.37 14.26 -10.67
C ILE A 24 35.00 14.98 -9.46
N LYS A 25 34.90 16.32 -9.43
CA LYS A 25 35.43 17.13 -8.32
C LYS A 25 34.87 16.71 -6.97
N ASP A 26 33.56 16.50 -6.88
CA ASP A 26 32.84 16.15 -5.63
C ASP A 26 32.92 14.65 -5.31
N PHE A 27 33.73 13.88 -6.05
CA PHE A 27 33.95 12.47 -5.72
C PHE A 27 34.66 12.36 -4.38
N ASN A 28 34.11 11.57 -3.49
CA ASN A 28 34.68 11.29 -2.17
C ASN A 28 34.55 9.83 -1.84
N LEU A 29 35.48 9.28 -1.08
CA LEU A 29 35.47 7.90 -0.61
C LEU A 29 35.78 7.89 0.89
N ASN A 30 34.89 7.29 1.66
CA ASN A 30 35.12 7.03 3.08
C ASN A 30 35.62 5.59 3.25
N LEU A 31 36.85 5.43 3.74
CA LEU A 31 37.48 4.12 3.86
C LEU A 31 36.96 3.30 5.06
N LEU A 32 36.45 3.95 6.10
CA LEU A 32 35.98 3.30 7.31
C LEU A 32 34.49 3.42 7.48
N PRO A 33 33.82 2.41 8.08
CA PRO A 33 32.41 2.51 8.45
C PRO A 33 32.13 3.70 9.37
N SER A 34 30.98 4.34 9.20
CA SER A 34 30.54 5.47 10.02
C SER A 34 30.05 5.02 11.41
N ASN A 35 29.48 3.83 11.49
CA ASN A 35 29.04 3.26 12.77
C ASN A 35 29.16 1.74 12.77
N ILE A 36 29.64 1.19 13.87
CA ILE A 36 29.60 -0.24 14.17
C ILE A 36 28.99 -0.36 15.57
N ASN A 37 27.97 -1.17 15.71
CA ASN A 37 27.34 -1.48 16.98
C ASN A 37 27.21 -2.99 17.15
N ILE A 38 27.63 -3.49 18.30
CA ILE A 38 27.50 -4.90 18.69
C ILE A 38 26.82 -4.93 20.04
N ARG A 39 25.76 -5.72 20.17
CA ARG A 39 24.99 -5.85 21.40
C ARG A 39 24.65 -7.31 21.66
N GLY A 40 24.79 -7.74 22.91
CA GLY A 40 24.34 -9.04 23.37
C GLY A 40 23.46 -8.86 24.61
N ASP A 41 22.25 -9.37 24.55
CA ASP A 41 21.29 -9.36 25.65
C ASP A 41 21.02 -10.80 26.09
N LEU A 42 21.35 -11.09 27.36
CA LEU A 42 21.10 -12.39 27.98
C LEU A 42 19.86 -12.28 28.88
N ASN A 43 18.91 -13.15 28.67
CA ASN A 43 17.67 -13.17 29.44
C ASN A 43 17.39 -14.59 29.91
N ARG A 44 17.33 -14.77 31.22
CA ARG A 44 17.00 -16.06 31.86
C ARG A 44 15.78 -15.90 32.74
N ARG A 45 14.79 -16.76 32.51
CA ARG A 45 13.60 -16.89 33.32
C ARG A 45 13.49 -18.33 33.84
N PHE A 46 13.28 -18.46 35.14
CA PHE A 46 13.07 -19.73 35.80
C PHE A 46 11.84 -19.62 36.70
N ASN A 47 10.84 -20.49 36.49
CA ASN A 47 9.69 -20.64 37.36
C ASN A 47 9.61 -22.08 37.79
N LYS A 48 9.41 -22.28 39.10
CA LYS A 48 9.05 -23.59 39.72
C LYS A 48 7.67 -23.48 40.31
N THR A 49 6.75 -24.28 39.85
CA THR A 49 5.38 -24.37 40.40
C THR A 49 5.21 -25.71 41.08
N GLN A 50 5.03 -25.67 42.40
CA GLN A 50 4.73 -26.86 43.22
C GLN A 50 3.26 -26.82 43.62
N TYR A 51 2.49 -27.79 43.17
CA TYR A 51 1.12 -27.94 43.65
C TYR A 51 1.09 -28.57 45.06
N ARG A 52 0.32 -27.97 45.94
CA ARG A 52 0.13 -28.49 47.29
C ARG A 52 -0.91 -29.55 47.24
N ASN A 53 -0.53 -30.81 47.61
CA ASN A 53 -1.48 -31.87 47.78
C ASN A 53 -2.04 -31.83 49.21
N SER A 54 -3.38 -31.82 49.37
CA SER A 54 -4.06 -31.82 50.69
C SER A 54 -4.37 -33.20 51.21
N GLU A 55 -4.13 -34.27 50.46
CA GLU A 55 -4.40 -35.66 50.86
C GLU A 55 -3.13 -36.32 51.37
N LEU A 56 -3.25 -36.89 52.58
CA LEU A 56 -2.14 -37.34 53.45
C LEU A 56 -1.35 -38.58 52.99
N ASN A 57 -1.64 -39.19 51.83
CA ASN A 57 -1.05 -40.49 51.45
C ASN A 57 -0.63 -40.66 49.99
N THR A 58 -0.35 -39.58 49.27
CA THR A 58 0.21 -39.70 47.92
C THR A 58 1.55 -38.99 47.82
N ASP A 59 2.52 -39.62 47.16
CA ASP A 59 3.76 -38.97 46.74
C ASP A 59 3.42 -37.62 46.09
N GLY A 60 4.10 -36.55 46.52
CA GLY A 60 3.76 -35.20 46.08
C GLY A 60 3.80 -35.09 44.56
N VAL A 61 2.90 -34.31 43.99
CA VAL A 61 2.94 -34.00 42.56
C VAL A 61 4.28 -33.36 42.25
N ASP A 62 4.99 -33.88 41.26
CA ASP A 62 6.29 -33.33 40.82
C ASP A 62 6.16 -31.87 40.46
N PRO A 63 7.13 -31.02 40.83
CA PRO A 63 7.11 -29.62 40.47
C PRO A 63 7.23 -29.42 38.96
N ILE A 64 6.44 -28.49 38.42
CA ILE A 64 6.53 -28.06 37.05
C ILE A 64 7.57 -26.96 36.93
N TYR A 65 8.52 -27.15 36.03
CA TYR A 65 9.59 -26.19 35.75
C TYR A 65 9.36 -25.52 34.41
N GLU A 66 9.22 -24.18 34.41
CA GLU A 66 9.21 -23.38 33.19
C GLU A 66 10.55 -22.64 33.08
N LYS A 67 11.33 -23.01 32.09
CA LYS A 67 12.65 -22.46 31.85
C LYS A 67 12.73 -21.76 30.51
N TYR A 68 13.30 -20.58 30.50
CA TYR A 68 13.58 -19.85 29.29
C TYR A 68 14.93 -19.15 29.45
N PHE A 69 15.92 -19.57 28.68
CA PHE A 69 17.24 -18.94 28.70
C PHE A 69 17.62 -18.58 27.25
N SER A 70 17.71 -17.30 26.94
CA SER A 70 17.96 -16.81 25.59
C SER A 70 19.10 -15.81 25.54
N LEU A 71 19.81 -15.82 24.44
CA LEU A 71 20.85 -14.87 24.10
C LEU A 71 20.50 -14.20 22.78
N ASN A 72 20.18 -12.92 22.83
CA ASN A 72 19.96 -12.08 21.67
C ASN A 72 21.27 -11.39 21.28
N LYS A 73 21.81 -11.74 20.11
CA LYS A 73 23.01 -11.15 19.53
C LYS A 73 22.60 -10.23 18.39
N SER A 74 22.99 -8.98 18.41
CA SER A 74 22.77 -8.07 17.29
C SER A 74 24.05 -7.32 16.94
N TYR A 75 24.30 -7.18 15.66
CA TYR A 75 25.38 -6.35 15.15
C TYR A 75 24.92 -5.57 13.94
N SER A 76 25.33 -4.33 13.90
CA SER A 76 25.00 -3.41 12.83
C SER A 76 26.23 -2.64 12.38
N LEU A 77 26.30 -2.43 11.09
CA LEU A 77 27.33 -1.66 10.43
C LEU A 77 26.67 -0.68 9.49
N ARG A 78 27.00 0.60 9.64
CA ARG A 78 26.69 1.63 8.67
C ARG A 78 27.95 2.15 8.03
N TRP A 79 27.98 2.15 6.71
CA TRP A 79 29.09 2.64 5.93
C TRP A 79 28.61 3.64 4.89
N ASP A 80 28.91 4.91 5.12
CA ASP A 80 28.66 5.99 4.16
C ASP A 80 29.84 6.02 3.16
N LEU A 81 29.84 5.06 2.20
CA LEU A 81 30.94 4.81 1.27
C LEU A 81 31.25 6.05 0.44
N PHE A 82 30.20 6.72 -0.06
CA PHE A 82 30.24 8.03 -0.71
C PHE A 82 29.20 8.95 -0.07
N ASN A 83 29.32 10.27 -0.23
CA ASN A 83 28.26 11.20 0.18
C ASN A 83 26.89 10.91 -0.49
N SER A 84 26.92 10.20 -1.60
CA SER A 84 25.74 9.80 -2.36
C SER A 84 25.32 8.35 -2.14
N MET A 85 26.11 7.53 -1.42
CA MET A 85 25.86 6.10 -1.26
C MET A 85 26.18 5.63 0.15
N ASN A 86 25.22 4.98 0.78
CA ASN A 86 25.43 4.31 2.07
C ASN A 86 25.03 2.83 2.01
N ILE A 87 25.70 2.06 2.82
CA ILE A 87 25.43 0.65 3.07
C ILE A 87 25.05 0.50 4.53
N ASP A 88 23.90 -0.06 4.80
CA ASP A 88 23.43 -0.43 6.13
C ASP A 88 23.33 -1.96 6.19
N PHE A 89 24.04 -2.57 7.13
CA PHE A 89 24.03 -4.01 7.36
C PHE A 89 23.66 -4.29 8.81
N ASN A 90 22.60 -5.07 9.02
CA ASN A 90 22.09 -5.37 10.35
C ASN A 90 21.83 -6.86 10.47
N VAL A 91 22.25 -7.44 11.58
CA VAL A 91 21.95 -8.84 11.92
C VAL A 91 21.37 -8.91 13.31
N SER A 92 20.37 -9.77 13.47
CA SER A 92 19.78 -10.16 14.75
C SER A 92 19.71 -11.67 14.81
N ASN A 93 20.31 -12.25 15.84
CA ASN A 93 20.33 -13.69 16.09
C ASN A 93 19.79 -13.95 17.49
N ASN A 94 18.66 -14.64 17.57
CA ASN A 94 18.12 -15.15 18.83
C ASN A 94 18.54 -16.60 19.00
N SER A 95 19.23 -16.89 20.09
CA SER A 95 19.69 -18.24 20.46
C SER A 95 19.07 -18.65 21.78
N ILE A 96 18.74 -19.93 21.90
CA ILE A 96 18.26 -20.56 23.15
C ILE A 96 19.43 -21.33 23.74
N ILE A 97 19.66 -21.12 25.04
CA ILE A 97 20.63 -21.86 25.84
C ILE A 97 19.83 -22.97 26.53
N ASP A 98 20.01 -24.17 26.03
CA ASP A 98 19.29 -25.33 26.56
C ASP A 98 19.82 -25.67 27.98
N GLU A 99 18.93 -25.78 28.95
CA GLU A 99 19.19 -26.16 30.33
C GLU A 99 18.68 -27.59 30.60
N PRO A 100 19.40 -28.41 31.38
CA PRO A 100 18.92 -29.72 31.84
C PRO A 100 17.58 -29.64 32.56
N GLU A 101 16.82 -30.71 32.58
CA GLU A 101 15.54 -30.76 33.29
C GLU A 101 15.67 -30.56 34.79
N GLY A 102 14.64 -30.02 35.44
CA GLY A 102 14.61 -29.78 36.87
C GLY A 102 15.45 -28.56 37.32
N GLU A 103 15.89 -28.54 38.53
CA GLU A 103 16.77 -27.51 39.09
C GLU A 103 18.24 -27.76 38.67
N LEU A 104 19.08 -26.72 38.69
CA LEU A 104 20.52 -26.82 38.49
C LEU A 104 21.18 -27.13 39.83
N ASP A 105 20.90 -28.29 40.37
CA ASP A 105 21.25 -28.77 41.71
C ASP A 105 22.53 -29.64 41.73
N THR A 106 23.01 -30.08 40.57
CA THR A 106 24.22 -30.88 40.42
C THR A 106 25.29 -30.18 39.59
N GLN A 107 26.58 -30.51 39.85
CA GLN A 107 27.69 -29.96 39.10
C GLN A 107 27.61 -30.30 37.61
N GLU A 108 27.16 -31.50 37.26
CA GLU A 108 26.96 -31.94 35.86
C GLU A 108 25.97 -31.07 35.11
N LYS A 109 24.85 -30.74 35.79
CA LYS A 109 23.81 -29.86 35.18
C LYS A 109 24.34 -28.44 34.99
N LEU A 110 25.13 -27.93 35.95
CA LEU A 110 25.78 -26.63 35.82
C LEU A 110 26.79 -26.62 34.66
N ASP A 111 27.64 -27.65 34.58
CA ASP A 111 28.63 -27.77 33.51
C ASP A 111 27.99 -27.89 32.13
N SER A 112 26.87 -28.61 32.02
CA SER A 112 26.07 -28.71 30.79
C SER A 112 25.53 -27.35 30.38
N MET A 113 24.94 -26.62 31.31
CA MET A 113 24.43 -25.27 31.05
C MET A 113 25.54 -24.31 30.65
N TYR A 114 26.70 -24.31 31.36
CA TYR A 114 27.85 -23.49 30.99
C TYR A 114 28.46 -23.87 29.65
N HIS A 115 28.46 -25.16 29.29
CA HIS A 115 28.92 -25.63 28.00
C HIS A 115 28.01 -25.04 26.87
N ASN A 116 26.71 -25.09 27.03
CA ASN A 116 25.74 -24.52 26.07
C ASN A 116 25.88 -22.98 26.00
N LEU A 117 26.11 -22.32 27.13
CA LEU A 117 26.36 -20.87 27.17
C LEU A 117 27.66 -20.50 26.45
N LYS A 118 28.76 -21.23 26.63
CA LYS A 118 30.04 -21.00 25.95
C LYS A 118 29.90 -21.15 24.43
N ARG A 119 29.03 -22.05 23.95
CA ARG A 119 28.67 -22.22 22.53
C ARG A 119 27.73 -21.13 22.03
N LEU A 120 27.35 -20.17 22.88
CA LEU A 120 26.39 -19.09 22.56
C LEU A 120 24.98 -19.57 22.25
N GLY A 121 24.61 -20.75 22.76
CA GLY A 121 23.31 -21.37 22.57
C GLY A 121 23.04 -21.89 21.16
N ARG A 122 21.89 -22.54 21.00
CA ARG A 122 21.36 -23.01 19.72
C ARG A 122 20.56 -21.91 19.05
N THR A 123 20.92 -21.52 17.82
CA THR A 123 20.21 -20.50 17.07
C THR A 123 18.74 -20.92 16.85
N ASN A 124 17.83 -20.06 17.23
CA ASN A 124 16.38 -20.23 17.05
C ASN A 124 15.84 -19.38 15.90
N ASN A 125 16.31 -18.14 15.79
CA ASN A 125 15.96 -17.26 14.69
C ASN A 125 17.17 -16.39 14.31
N PHE A 126 17.43 -16.29 13.03
CA PHE A 126 18.47 -15.44 12.46
C PHE A 126 17.84 -14.53 11.40
N ASN A 127 18.08 -13.25 11.48
CA ASN A 127 17.57 -12.25 10.56
C ASN A 127 18.70 -11.29 10.17
N GLN A 128 19.02 -11.24 8.89
CA GLN A 128 20.02 -10.36 8.31
C GLN A 128 19.36 -9.43 7.30
N ASN A 129 19.68 -8.15 7.36
CA ASN A 129 19.24 -7.15 6.40
C ASN A 129 20.44 -6.37 5.88
N ALA A 130 20.65 -6.37 4.59
CA ALA A 130 21.63 -5.57 3.89
C ALA A 130 20.93 -4.57 2.97
N GLN A 131 21.21 -3.30 3.11
CA GLN A 131 20.58 -2.22 2.35
C GLN A 131 21.64 -1.32 1.74
N LEU A 132 21.49 -1.05 0.45
CA LEU A 132 22.28 -0.08 -0.31
C LEU A 132 21.34 1.05 -0.74
N ASN A 133 21.63 2.27 -0.32
CA ASN A 133 20.95 3.48 -0.79
C ASN A 133 21.91 4.30 -1.64
N TYR A 134 21.51 4.60 -2.85
CA TYR A 134 22.31 5.37 -3.77
C TYR A 134 21.54 6.55 -4.33
N LYS A 135 21.91 7.75 -3.92
CA LYS A 135 21.43 9.00 -4.52
C LYS A 135 22.23 9.24 -5.79
N LEU A 136 21.62 8.94 -6.93
CA LEU A 136 22.24 9.13 -8.23
C LEU A 136 22.64 10.62 -8.41
N PRO A 137 23.92 10.93 -8.64
CA PRO A 137 24.39 12.32 -8.71
C PRO A 137 24.08 12.99 -10.05
N ILE A 138 22.94 12.67 -10.67
CA ILE A 138 22.47 13.23 -11.95
C ILE A 138 22.33 14.75 -11.85
N ASN A 139 21.92 15.25 -10.69
CA ASN A 139 21.77 16.67 -10.40
C ASN A 139 23.09 17.46 -10.37
N LYS A 140 24.23 16.79 -10.35
CA LYS A 140 25.55 17.43 -10.46
C LYS A 140 25.93 17.74 -11.91
N ILE A 141 25.26 17.12 -12.88
CA ILE A 141 25.40 17.39 -14.30
C ILE A 141 24.59 18.67 -14.61
N PRO A 142 25.22 19.75 -15.16
CA PRO A 142 24.56 21.05 -15.29
C PRO A 142 23.26 21.08 -16.07
N ILE A 143 23.10 20.15 -17.04
CA ILE A 143 21.88 20.01 -17.84
C ILE A 143 20.76 19.35 -17.05
N PHE A 144 21.08 18.47 -16.10
CA PHE A 144 20.15 17.60 -15.37
C PHE A 144 19.99 17.94 -13.87
N ASP A 145 20.37 19.14 -13.41
CA ASP A 145 20.24 19.55 -12.01
C ASP A 145 18.78 19.64 -11.50
N TRP A 146 17.81 19.59 -12.41
CA TRP A 146 16.37 19.50 -12.14
C TRP A 146 15.89 18.06 -11.93
N VAL A 147 16.77 17.07 -12.13
CA VAL A 147 16.48 15.64 -11.91
C VAL A 147 17.13 15.20 -10.61
N SER A 148 16.35 14.61 -9.73
CA SER A 148 16.86 13.92 -8.54
C SER A 148 16.34 12.47 -8.53
N SER A 149 17.26 11.51 -8.41
CA SER A 149 16.90 10.10 -8.43
C SER A 149 17.60 9.35 -7.30
N ASN A 150 16.87 8.52 -6.59
CA ASN A 150 17.36 7.66 -5.54
C ASN A 150 17.07 6.21 -5.90
N ALA A 151 18.11 5.39 -5.95
CA ALA A 151 18.01 3.95 -6.09
C ALA A 151 18.25 3.30 -4.71
N LYS A 152 17.46 2.31 -4.39
CA LYS A 152 17.59 1.48 -3.19
C LYS A 152 17.63 0.02 -3.61
N TYR A 153 18.57 -0.73 -3.06
CA TYR A 153 18.59 -2.17 -3.05
C TYR A 153 18.55 -2.64 -1.59
N SER A 154 17.70 -3.63 -1.29
CA SER A 154 17.65 -4.22 0.05
C SER A 154 17.49 -5.73 -0.10
N SER A 155 18.28 -6.49 0.64
CA SER A 155 18.11 -7.92 0.80
C SER A 155 17.90 -8.25 2.27
N ARG A 156 16.92 -9.10 2.53
CA ARG A 156 16.64 -9.63 3.86
C ARG A 156 16.68 -11.14 3.82
N TYR A 157 17.51 -11.73 4.66
CA TYR A 157 17.59 -13.16 4.85
C TYR A 157 17.09 -13.53 6.25
N ILE A 158 16.22 -14.53 6.32
CA ILE A 158 15.69 -15.07 7.57
C ILE A 158 15.95 -16.57 7.57
N TRP A 159 16.44 -17.05 8.70
CA TRP A 159 16.50 -18.48 9.02
C TRP A 159 15.73 -18.69 10.32
N SER A 160 14.87 -19.69 10.35
CA SER A 160 14.07 -20.07 11.53
C SER A 160 14.25 -21.55 11.80
N ALA A 161 14.54 -21.90 13.05
CA ALA A 161 14.63 -23.28 13.46
C ALA A 161 13.29 -23.99 13.29
N GLY A 162 13.31 -25.24 12.88
CA GLY A 162 12.20 -26.15 13.02
C GLY A 162 11.84 -26.40 14.50
N SER A 163 10.71 -27.06 14.77
CA SER A 163 10.36 -27.48 16.11
C SER A 163 11.51 -28.35 16.69
N PHE A 164 11.89 -28.10 17.94
CA PHE A 164 13.02 -28.81 18.59
C PHE A 164 12.89 -30.32 18.50
N GLN A 165 11.68 -30.87 18.64
CA GLN A 165 11.42 -32.32 18.53
C GLN A 165 11.45 -32.85 17.09
N GLN A 166 11.35 -32.00 16.08
CA GLN A 166 11.22 -32.37 14.67
C GLN A 166 12.27 -31.70 13.77
N ALA A 167 13.27 -31.00 14.36
CA ALA A 167 14.28 -30.29 13.58
C ALA A 167 15.11 -31.21 12.67
N ASP A 168 15.40 -32.41 13.13
CA ASP A 168 16.16 -33.40 12.35
C ASP A 168 15.30 -34.07 11.28
N THR A 169 13.98 -34.06 11.41
CA THR A 169 13.05 -34.73 10.51
C THR A 169 12.41 -33.79 9.50
N LEU A 170 12.04 -32.56 9.90
CA LEU A 170 11.39 -31.58 9.05
C LEU A 170 12.31 -30.41 8.64
N GLY A 171 13.52 -30.33 9.25
CA GLY A 171 14.50 -29.29 8.93
C GLY A 171 14.06 -27.90 9.34
N ASN A 172 14.79 -26.90 8.87
CA ASN A 172 14.60 -25.48 9.16
C ASN A 172 13.96 -24.76 7.98
N ILE A 173 13.52 -23.53 8.21
CA ILE A 173 12.93 -22.70 7.18
C ILE A 173 13.87 -21.54 6.88
N ILE A 174 14.13 -21.31 5.60
CA ILE A 174 14.84 -20.11 5.14
C ILE A 174 13.97 -19.29 4.23
N GLU A 175 14.12 -17.99 4.34
CA GLU A 175 13.47 -17.02 3.46
C GLU A 175 14.45 -15.94 3.05
N ASN A 176 14.38 -15.51 1.81
CA ASN A 176 14.99 -14.26 1.41
C ASN A 176 13.95 -13.31 0.81
N THR A 177 14.19 -12.03 0.96
CA THR A 177 13.41 -10.97 0.31
C THR A 177 14.38 -10.03 -0.35
N ARG A 178 14.17 -9.72 -1.62
CA ARG A 178 14.87 -8.68 -2.37
C ARG A 178 13.93 -7.55 -2.68
N GLU A 179 14.35 -6.34 -2.40
CA GLU A 179 13.63 -5.12 -2.80
C GLU A 179 14.58 -4.22 -3.57
N TYR A 180 14.17 -3.77 -4.74
CA TYR A 180 14.82 -2.66 -5.41
C TYR A 180 13.81 -1.60 -5.81
N SER A 181 14.15 -0.36 -5.56
CA SER A 181 13.30 0.76 -5.85
C SER A 181 14.08 1.89 -6.52
N LEU A 182 13.40 2.56 -7.44
CA LEU A 182 13.87 3.77 -8.09
C LEU A 182 12.84 4.88 -7.87
N ASN A 183 13.24 5.94 -7.18
CA ASN A 183 12.42 7.11 -6.94
C ASN A 183 13.05 8.30 -7.66
N THR A 184 12.40 8.77 -8.72
CA THR A 184 12.89 9.88 -9.54
C THR A 184 11.93 11.04 -9.45
N LYS A 185 12.45 12.21 -9.07
CA LYS A 185 11.74 13.48 -9.06
C LYS A 185 12.32 14.38 -10.14
N LEU A 186 11.45 14.84 -11.03
CA LEU A 186 11.74 15.84 -12.06
C LEU A 186 11.14 17.18 -11.60
N ASP A 187 11.98 18.13 -11.26
CA ASP A 187 11.58 19.51 -10.91
C ASP A 187 11.58 20.37 -12.18
N VAL A 188 10.47 20.28 -12.91
CA VAL A 188 10.35 20.91 -14.23
C VAL A 188 10.43 22.45 -14.14
N SER A 189 10.07 23.01 -12.97
CA SER A 189 10.21 24.46 -12.76
C SER A 189 11.65 24.95 -12.84
N LYS A 190 12.62 24.15 -12.35
CA LYS A 190 14.05 24.44 -12.51
C LYS A 190 14.53 24.36 -13.96
N LEU A 191 13.95 23.45 -14.75
CA LEU A 191 14.24 23.33 -16.17
C LEU A 191 13.83 24.61 -16.92
N TYR A 192 12.65 25.18 -16.57
CA TYR A 192 12.18 26.42 -17.17
C TYR A 192 13.13 27.63 -16.88
N ASP A 193 13.71 27.68 -15.69
CA ASP A 193 14.63 28.74 -15.29
C ASP A 193 15.98 28.69 -16.05
N LYS A 194 16.29 27.58 -16.73
CA LYS A 194 17.49 27.42 -17.56
C LYS A 194 17.34 27.96 -19.00
N ILE A 195 16.13 27.95 -19.51
CA ILE A 195 15.81 28.40 -20.85
C ILE A 195 15.52 29.92 -20.78
N PRO A 196 16.34 30.83 -21.35
CA PRO A 196 16.19 32.28 -21.15
C PRO A 196 14.78 32.81 -21.46
N ILE A 197 14.18 32.30 -22.53
CA ILE A 197 12.81 32.66 -22.93
C ILE A 197 11.81 32.27 -21.82
N LEU A 198 11.87 31.03 -21.31
CA LEU A 198 10.97 30.52 -20.29
C LEU A 198 11.20 31.19 -18.93
N LYS A 199 12.45 31.50 -18.59
CA LYS A 199 12.83 32.22 -17.36
C LYS A 199 12.19 33.62 -17.32
N ASN A 200 12.20 34.35 -18.39
CA ASN A 200 11.57 35.66 -18.47
C ASN A 200 10.05 35.55 -18.32
N PHE A 201 9.43 34.56 -18.94
CA PHE A 201 8.00 34.24 -18.73
C PHE A 201 7.72 33.88 -17.29
N ASN A 202 8.54 33.04 -16.62
CA ASN A 202 8.36 32.63 -15.27
C ASN A 202 8.40 33.79 -14.25
N LYS A 203 9.29 34.77 -14.45
CA LYS A 203 9.37 36.01 -13.67
C LYS A 203 8.08 36.84 -13.83
N LYS A 204 7.66 37.08 -15.07
CA LYS A 204 6.46 37.83 -15.41
C LYS A 204 5.18 37.15 -14.85
N TYR A 205 5.24 35.87 -14.70
CA TYR A 205 4.15 35.02 -14.20
C TYR A 205 3.93 35.15 -12.69
N LYS A 206 5.02 35.26 -11.91
CA LYS A 206 4.97 35.44 -10.46
C LYS A 206 4.36 36.78 -10.04
N GLU A 207 4.47 37.79 -10.90
CA GLU A 207 4.02 39.17 -10.58
C GLU A 207 2.52 39.42 -10.88
N LYS A 208 1.91 38.66 -11.81
CA LYS A 208 0.51 38.89 -12.25
C LYS A 208 -0.36 37.63 -12.06
N ASP A 209 -0.66 37.33 -10.83
CA ASP A 209 -1.48 36.17 -10.45
C ASP A 209 -2.98 36.54 -10.37
N THR A 210 -3.58 36.88 -11.51
CA THR A 210 -5.02 37.15 -11.62
C THR A 210 -5.68 36.27 -12.68
N ILE A 211 -6.88 35.75 -12.39
CA ILE A 211 -7.70 34.91 -13.29
C ILE A 211 -7.90 35.62 -14.64
N ARG A 212 -8.05 36.96 -14.62
CA ARG A 212 -8.19 37.80 -15.81
C ARG A 212 -7.00 37.69 -16.78
N SER A 213 -5.80 37.40 -16.30
CA SER A 213 -4.57 37.33 -17.12
C SER A 213 -4.49 36.07 -18.00
N ILE A 214 -5.26 35.02 -17.71
CA ILE A 214 -5.29 33.81 -18.55
C ILE A 214 -6.21 34.02 -19.75
N PHE A 215 -7.37 34.63 -19.55
CA PHE A 215 -8.38 34.77 -20.61
C PHE A 215 -8.10 35.98 -21.55
N GLN A 216 -7.24 36.89 -21.14
CA GLN A 216 -6.87 38.06 -21.94
C GLN A 216 -5.49 37.97 -22.61
N SER A 217 -4.78 36.83 -22.44
CA SER A 217 -3.46 36.66 -23.07
C SER A 217 -3.59 36.33 -24.57
N ARG A 218 -2.67 36.88 -25.38
CA ARG A 218 -2.49 36.42 -26.78
C ARG A 218 -2.31 34.91 -26.77
N THR A 219 -2.81 34.23 -27.79
CA THR A 219 -2.84 32.73 -27.87
C THR A 219 -1.50 32.08 -27.54
N PHE A 220 -0.38 32.69 -27.94
CA PHE A 220 0.98 32.23 -27.65
C PHE A 220 1.30 32.25 -26.13
N ASP A 221 0.98 33.35 -25.45
CA ASP A 221 1.20 33.47 -24.00
C ASP A 221 0.34 32.45 -23.21
N GLY A 222 -0.84 32.10 -23.70
CA GLY A 222 -1.73 31.09 -23.13
C GLY A 222 -1.13 29.69 -23.24
N ILE A 223 -0.63 29.30 -24.38
CA ILE A 223 0.05 28.02 -24.63
C ILE A 223 1.31 27.89 -23.76
N MET A 224 2.13 28.94 -23.69
CA MET A 224 3.34 28.93 -22.85
C MET A 224 3.00 28.80 -21.37
N LYS A 225 1.95 29.45 -20.89
CA LYS A 225 1.46 29.29 -19.53
C LYS A 225 1.02 27.85 -19.23
N LEU A 226 0.34 27.22 -20.18
CA LEU A 226 -0.10 25.82 -20.03
C LEU A 226 1.11 24.87 -19.96
N VAL A 227 2.08 25.00 -20.84
CA VAL A 227 3.32 24.20 -20.83
C VAL A 227 4.08 24.40 -19.52
N MET A 228 4.24 25.65 -19.07
CA MET A 228 4.94 26.00 -17.83
C MET A 228 4.14 25.69 -16.55
N SER A 229 2.89 25.27 -16.67
CA SER A 229 2.08 24.87 -15.53
C SER A 229 2.54 23.57 -14.89
N LEU A 230 3.24 22.71 -15.63
CA LEU A 230 3.82 21.48 -15.12
C LEU A 230 4.98 21.79 -14.17
N ARG A 231 4.82 21.51 -12.87
CA ARG A 231 5.80 21.87 -11.84
C ARG A 231 6.75 20.74 -11.50
N SER A 232 6.20 19.56 -11.31
CA SER A 232 6.98 18.40 -10.93
C SER A 232 6.36 17.09 -11.43
N ILE A 233 7.23 16.12 -11.70
CA ILE A 233 6.85 14.74 -11.96
C ILE A 233 7.63 13.87 -10.97
N ASN A 234 6.94 12.98 -10.29
CA ASN A 234 7.54 11.98 -9.42
C ASN A 234 7.18 10.58 -9.97
N LEU A 235 8.21 9.79 -10.19
CA LEU A 235 8.13 8.42 -10.65
C LEU A 235 8.66 7.52 -9.55
N THR A 236 7.89 6.53 -9.13
CA THR A 236 8.33 5.50 -8.20
C THR A 236 8.12 4.15 -8.87
N TYR A 237 9.18 3.37 -8.92
CA TYR A 237 9.14 1.99 -9.36
C TYR A 237 9.74 1.12 -8.26
N ASN A 238 8.97 0.21 -7.73
CA ASN A 238 9.39 -0.68 -6.66
C ASN A 238 9.08 -2.13 -7.04
N VAL A 239 10.07 -3.01 -6.89
CA VAL A 239 9.92 -4.45 -7.07
C VAL A 239 10.34 -5.12 -5.78
N THR A 240 9.46 -5.95 -5.24
CA THR A 240 9.72 -6.78 -4.07
C THR A 240 9.57 -8.24 -4.49
N GLU A 241 10.59 -9.04 -4.23
CA GLU A 241 10.61 -10.47 -4.53
C GLU A 241 10.98 -11.24 -3.27
N ARG A 242 10.38 -12.40 -3.08
CA ARG A 242 10.60 -13.26 -1.92
C ARG A 242 10.67 -14.72 -2.36
N THR A 243 11.62 -15.44 -1.78
CA THR A 243 11.71 -16.91 -1.91
C THR A 243 11.77 -17.50 -0.50
N GLY A 244 10.91 -18.48 -0.22
CA GLY A 244 10.88 -19.26 1.02
C GLY A 244 11.01 -20.74 0.74
N MET A 245 11.84 -21.42 1.54
CA MET A 245 12.10 -22.85 1.41
C MET A 245 12.19 -23.49 2.80
N ALA A 246 11.52 -24.61 2.97
CA ALA A 246 11.54 -25.42 4.19
C ALA A 246 12.39 -26.67 4.00
N GLY A 247 12.69 -27.35 5.08
CA GLY A 247 13.45 -28.59 5.08
C GLY A 247 14.98 -28.41 5.03
N VAL A 248 15.48 -27.20 5.29
CA VAL A 248 16.91 -26.91 5.18
C VAL A 248 17.66 -27.43 6.40
N ILE A 249 18.81 -28.10 6.15
CA ILE A 249 19.68 -28.68 7.16
C ILE A 249 20.70 -27.61 7.64
N GLY A 250 21.05 -27.68 8.93
CA GLY A 250 22.09 -26.86 9.52
C GLY A 250 21.64 -25.49 10.00
N SER A 251 22.47 -24.86 10.82
CA SER A 251 22.25 -23.53 11.42
C SER A 251 23.07 -22.46 10.70
N PRO A 252 22.62 -21.20 10.70
CA PRO A 252 23.34 -20.12 10.04
C PRO A 252 24.62 -19.77 10.81
N GLY A 253 25.69 -19.45 10.06
CA GLY A 253 26.89 -18.83 10.61
C GLY A 253 26.70 -17.34 10.91
N ILE A 254 27.77 -16.64 11.24
CA ILE A 254 27.75 -15.21 11.64
C ILE A 254 27.11 -14.31 10.57
N PHE A 255 27.34 -14.63 9.29
CA PHE A 255 26.78 -13.89 8.15
C PHE A 255 25.71 -14.70 7.39
N GLY A 256 25.06 -15.63 8.08
CA GLY A 256 23.92 -16.40 7.53
C GLY A 256 24.31 -17.68 6.80
N ASN A 257 25.47 -17.76 6.17
CA ASN A 257 25.89 -18.96 5.45
C ASN A 257 26.41 -20.04 6.43
N ASN A 258 25.91 -21.27 6.29
CA ASN A 258 26.44 -22.42 7.02
C ASN A 258 27.77 -22.85 6.38
N SER A 259 28.87 -22.86 7.16
CA SER A 259 30.20 -23.15 6.63
C SER A 259 30.40 -24.62 6.30
N PHE A 260 29.68 -25.54 6.93
CA PHE A 260 29.81 -26.98 6.69
C PHE A 260 29.11 -27.42 5.40
N TYR A 261 27.87 -26.99 5.20
CA TYR A 261 27.08 -27.32 4.01
C TYR A 261 27.23 -26.30 2.89
N ASN A 262 27.87 -25.14 3.14
CA ASN A 262 27.85 -23.97 2.26
C ASN A 262 26.42 -23.56 1.85
N SER A 263 25.48 -23.70 2.78
CA SER A 263 24.05 -23.50 2.60
C SER A 263 23.59 -22.18 3.25
N PRO A 264 22.69 -21.41 2.64
CA PRO A 264 22.07 -21.57 1.30
C PRO A 264 22.88 -20.87 0.19
N GLY A 265 24.14 -20.55 0.45
CA GLY A 265 25.00 -19.81 -0.47
C GLY A 265 24.80 -18.30 -0.42
N TRP A 266 25.87 -17.56 -0.68
CA TRP A 266 25.89 -16.09 -0.60
C TRP A 266 24.89 -15.41 -1.52
N ASN A 267 24.65 -15.98 -2.71
CA ASN A 267 23.68 -15.41 -3.65
C ASN A 267 22.28 -15.36 -3.04
N PHE A 268 21.84 -16.45 -2.39
CA PHE A 268 20.54 -16.49 -1.72
C PHE A 268 20.46 -15.51 -0.55
N ILE A 269 21.51 -15.45 0.28
CA ILE A 269 21.58 -14.53 1.45
C ILE A 269 21.48 -13.08 1.00
N PHE A 270 22.10 -12.72 -0.12
CA PHE A 270 22.03 -11.36 -0.67
C PHE A 270 20.89 -11.17 -1.67
N GLY A 271 19.87 -12.04 -1.66
CA GLY A 271 18.57 -11.79 -2.29
C GLY A 271 18.40 -12.35 -3.70
N SER A 272 19.21 -13.33 -4.14
CA SER A 272 18.93 -14.05 -5.40
C SER A 272 17.56 -14.69 -5.36
N GLN A 273 16.80 -14.55 -6.46
CA GLN A 273 15.47 -15.10 -6.65
C GLN A 273 15.49 -16.17 -7.74
N ASP A 274 16.44 -17.09 -7.63
CA ASP A 274 16.56 -18.21 -8.55
C ASP A 274 15.34 -19.14 -8.43
N SER A 275 14.66 -19.40 -9.53
CA SER A 275 13.52 -20.33 -9.59
C SER A 275 13.91 -21.77 -9.30
N GLU A 276 15.16 -22.14 -9.59
CA GLU A 276 15.67 -23.51 -9.45
C GLU A 276 16.36 -23.77 -8.10
N ILE A 277 16.39 -22.79 -7.19
CA ILE A 277 17.11 -22.90 -5.91
C ILE A 277 16.74 -24.17 -5.13
N ARG A 278 15.47 -24.63 -5.19
CA ARG A 278 15.03 -25.84 -4.52
C ARG A 278 15.67 -27.10 -5.07
N ARG A 279 15.90 -27.16 -6.40
CA ARG A 279 16.60 -28.28 -7.05
C ARG A 279 18.09 -28.23 -6.73
N VAL A 280 18.68 -27.05 -6.79
CA VAL A 280 20.08 -26.82 -6.36
C VAL A 280 20.27 -27.25 -4.90
N ALA A 281 19.31 -26.94 -4.02
CA ALA A 281 19.36 -27.35 -2.62
C ALA A 281 19.26 -28.88 -2.44
N ALA A 282 18.43 -29.53 -3.24
CA ALA A 282 18.31 -30.99 -3.25
C ALA A 282 19.59 -31.67 -3.73
N GLU A 283 20.17 -31.20 -4.84
CA GLU A 283 21.40 -31.72 -5.43
C GLU A 283 22.62 -31.56 -4.52
N ASN A 284 22.71 -30.46 -3.78
CA ASN A 284 23.78 -30.20 -2.82
C ASN A 284 23.54 -30.83 -1.43
N GLY A 285 22.45 -31.57 -1.24
CA GLY A 285 22.14 -32.22 0.04
C GLY A 285 21.82 -31.25 1.18
N TRP A 286 21.26 -30.07 0.84
CA TRP A 286 20.86 -29.08 1.84
C TRP A 286 19.51 -29.37 2.47
N LEU A 287 18.73 -30.30 1.89
CA LEU A 287 17.36 -30.59 2.31
C LEU A 287 17.27 -31.94 3.02
N VAL A 288 16.37 -32.02 3.99
CA VAL A 288 16.03 -33.28 4.69
C VAL A 288 15.34 -34.25 3.72
N LYS A 289 15.66 -35.53 3.84
CA LYS A 289 15.00 -36.62 3.12
C LYS A 289 13.79 -37.10 3.91
N ASN A 290 12.61 -36.47 3.69
CA ASN A 290 11.42 -36.77 4.45
C ASN A 290 10.14 -36.62 3.61
N ASP A 291 9.30 -37.68 3.61
CA ASP A 291 8.01 -37.72 2.92
C ASP A 291 6.92 -36.82 3.56
N TYR A 292 7.12 -36.40 4.81
CA TYR A 292 6.13 -35.65 5.58
C TYR A 292 6.38 -34.12 5.55
N LEU A 293 7.35 -33.66 4.80
CA LEU A 293 7.59 -32.21 4.63
C LEU A 293 6.47 -31.60 3.78
N ASN A 294 5.52 -30.95 4.44
CA ASN A 294 4.35 -30.34 3.79
C ASN A 294 4.44 -28.80 3.68
N ASN A 295 5.46 -28.18 4.29
CA ASN A 295 5.65 -26.75 4.17
C ASN A 295 6.03 -26.40 2.72
N PRO A 296 5.29 -25.52 2.04
CA PRO A 296 5.50 -25.26 0.63
C PRO A 296 6.80 -24.47 0.38
N PHE A 297 7.41 -24.74 -0.76
CA PHE A 297 8.30 -23.80 -1.42
C PHE A 297 7.47 -22.63 -1.95
N ILE A 298 7.90 -21.41 -1.72
CA ILE A 298 7.14 -20.20 -2.07
C ILE A 298 8.05 -19.24 -2.82
N GLN A 299 7.57 -18.71 -3.94
CA GLN A 299 8.15 -17.51 -4.56
C GLN A 299 7.07 -16.47 -4.81
N SER A 300 7.38 -15.22 -4.56
CA SER A 300 6.46 -14.12 -4.85
C SER A 300 7.20 -12.94 -5.45
N ARG A 301 6.50 -12.19 -6.32
CA ARG A 301 6.99 -10.98 -6.95
C ARG A 301 5.89 -9.94 -6.96
N SER A 302 6.18 -8.73 -6.50
CA SER A 302 5.28 -7.59 -6.54
C SER A 302 5.94 -6.41 -7.23
N ASN A 303 5.34 -5.94 -8.32
CA ASN A 303 5.76 -4.77 -9.09
C ASN A 303 4.80 -3.62 -8.81
N ASN A 304 5.29 -2.52 -8.28
CA ASN A 304 4.52 -1.32 -8.01
C ASN A 304 5.09 -0.14 -8.79
N PHE A 305 4.32 0.36 -9.73
CA PHE A 305 4.63 1.58 -10.48
C PHE A 305 3.68 2.69 -10.05
N GLN A 306 4.21 3.84 -9.70
CA GLN A 306 3.46 5.04 -9.36
C GLN A 306 4.02 6.25 -10.11
N PHE A 307 3.13 6.96 -10.77
CA PHE A 307 3.35 8.26 -11.39
C PHE A 307 2.55 9.30 -10.63
N ARG A 308 3.18 10.40 -10.25
CA ARG A 308 2.51 11.57 -9.69
C ARG A 308 3.02 12.83 -10.35
N SER A 309 2.11 13.73 -10.74
CA SER A 309 2.46 15.00 -11.34
C SER A 309 1.69 16.14 -10.70
N THR A 310 2.32 17.30 -10.60
CA THR A 310 1.68 18.53 -10.15
C THR A 310 1.68 19.54 -11.28
N ILE A 311 0.48 19.97 -11.67
CA ILE A 311 0.23 20.99 -12.68
C ILE A 311 -0.37 22.19 -11.95
N GLN A 312 0.24 23.35 -12.13
CA GLN A 312 -0.17 24.58 -11.44
C GLN A 312 -0.21 25.75 -12.44
N PRO A 313 -1.33 25.90 -13.16
CA PRO A 313 -1.51 26.97 -14.13
C PRO A 313 -1.50 28.36 -13.48
N LEU A 314 -1.96 28.47 -12.23
CA LEU A 314 -1.92 29.66 -11.38
C LEU A 314 -1.45 29.25 -9.98
N ASN A 315 -0.92 30.20 -9.19
CA ASN A 315 -0.57 29.93 -7.79
C ASN A 315 -1.78 29.50 -6.94
N SER A 316 -2.97 29.91 -7.36
CA SER A 316 -4.25 29.57 -6.73
C SER A 316 -4.97 28.37 -7.34
N PHE A 317 -4.45 27.75 -8.41
CA PHE A 317 -5.07 26.64 -9.09
C PHE A 317 -4.07 25.48 -9.26
N ARG A 318 -4.33 24.39 -8.55
CA ARG A 318 -3.46 23.22 -8.49
C ARG A 318 -4.21 21.97 -8.95
N ILE A 319 -3.60 21.23 -9.86
CA ILE A 319 -4.04 19.92 -10.32
C ILE A 319 -2.97 18.90 -9.94
N GLN A 320 -3.34 17.87 -9.24
CA GLN A 320 -2.49 16.72 -8.96
C GLN A 320 -3.00 15.53 -9.79
N LEU A 321 -2.10 14.89 -10.52
CA LEU A 321 -2.35 13.65 -11.25
C LEU A 321 -1.65 12.52 -10.53
N ASP A 322 -2.32 11.39 -10.38
CA ASP A 322 -1.78 10.18 -9.76
C ASP A 322 -2.18 8.95 -10.58
N ALA A 323 -1.21 8.15 -11.01
CA ALA A 323 -1.46 6.90 -11.71
C ALA A 323 -0.66 5.79 -11.04
N LYS A 324 -1.30 4.65 -10.80
CA LYS A 324 -0.71 3.53 -10.10
C LYS A 324 -1.04 2.21 -10.78
N ARG A 325 -0.05 1.31 -10.83
CA ARG A 325 -0.22 -0.08 -11.24
C ARG A 325 0.51 -0.99 -10.27
N ILE A 326 -0.19 -1.99 -9.76
CA ILE A 326 0.37 -3.04 -8.92
C ILE A 326 0.08 -4.39 -9.59
N VAL A 327 1.13 -5.20 -9.69
CA VAL A 327 1.07 -6.58 -10.15
C VAL A 327 1.74 -7.41 -9.09
N SER A 328 1.03 -8.33 -8.48
CA SER A 328 1.60 -9.29 -7.54
C SER A 328 1.33 -10.70 -8.03
N GLU A 329 2.38 -11.50 -8.07
CA GLU A 329 2.36 -12.89 -8.51
C GLU A 329 3.01 -13.74 -7.42
N ASN A 330 2.46 -14.90 -7.17
CA ASN A 330 2.99 -15.89 -6.26
C ASN A 330 2.99 -17.26 -6.91
N PHE A 331 4.02 -18.02 -6.63
CA PHE A 331 4.16 -19.42 -6.98
C PHE A 331 4.36 -20.21 -5.68
N GLN A 332 3.73 -21.36 -5.58
CA GLN A 332 3.92 -22.29 -4.47
C GLN A 332 3.81 -23.73 -4.94
N GLU A 333 4.58 -24.61 -4.31
CA GLU A 333 4.50 -26.06 -4.52
C GLU A 333 4.99 -26.79 -3.27
N THR A 334 4.55 -28.02 -3.06
CA THR A 334 5.15 -28.90 -2.07
C THR A 334 6.34 -29.60 -2.72
N PHE A 335 7.56 -29.22 -2.31
CA PHE A 335 8.80 -29.80 -2.79
C PHE A 335 9.42 -30.64 -1.67
N ARG A 336 9.45 -31.97 -1.82
CA ARG A 336 9.90 -32.89 -0.77
C ARG A 336 10.51 -34.15 -1.36
N PHE A 337 11.24 -34.89 -0.53
CA PHE A 337 11.75 -36.22 -0.87
C PHE A 337 10.60 -37.23 -0.93
N ASP A 338 10.65 -38.14 -1.90
CA ASP A 338 9.73 -39.29 -2.07
C ASP A 338 10.56 -40.55 -1.87
N SER A 339 10.36 -41.23 -0.76
CA SER A 339 11.15 -42.44 -0.41
C SER A 339 10.89 -43.62 -1.35
N GLN A 340 9.73 -43.68 -2.03
CA GLN A 340 9.43 -44.74 -3.01
C GLN A 340 10.18 -44.50 -4.32
N LYS A 341 10.43 -43.24 -4.70
CA LYS A 341 11.13 -42.88 -5.94
C LYS A 341 12.62 -42.59 -5.73
N ASP A 342 13.07 -42.51 -4.46
CA ASP A 342 14.41 -42.07 -4.03
C ASP A 342 14.85 -40.76 -4.67
N THR A 343 13.90 -39.80 -4.82
CA THR A 343 14.17 -38.52 -5.43
C THR A 343 13.25 -37.42 -4.83
N TYR A 344 13.63 -36.14 -5.04
CA TYR A 344 12.77 -35.02 -4.70
C TYR A 344 11.71 -34.79 -5.77
N VAL A 345 10.47 -34.59 -5.33
CA VAL A 345 9.31 -34.43 -6.20
C VAL A 345 8.64 -33.07 -5.96
N SER A 346 8.13 -32.52 -7.05
CA SER A 346 7.29 -31.31 -7.03
C SER A 346 5.83 -31.72 -7.08
N LEU A 347 5.06 -31.35 -6.07
CA LEU A 347 3.65 -31.71 -5.92
C LEU A 347 2.79 -30.44 -5.89
N THR A 348 1.65 -30.50 -6.58
CA THR A 348 0.63 -29.44 -6.56
C THR A 348 1.17 -28.03 -6.84
N PRO A 349 1.99 -27.81 -7.91
CA PRO A 349 2.45 -26.48 -8.24
C PRO A 349 1.27 -25.57 -8.56
N SER A 350 1.29 -24.38 -8.00
CA SER A 350 0.22 -23.39 -8.14
C SER A 350 0.81 -22.00 -8.33
N ARG A 351 0.28 -21.26 -9.29
CA ARG A 351 0.61 -19.87 -9.55
C ARG A 351 -0.63 -19.00 -9.44
N GLY A 352 -0.54 -17.89 -8.73
CA GLY A 352 -1.65 -16.98 -8.55
C GLY A 352 -1.18 -15.56 -8.33
N GLY A 353 -2.12 -14.69 -7.95
CA GLY A 353 -1.77 -13.31 -7.63
C GLY A 353 -2.95 -12.36 -7.62
N ASN A 354 -2.63 -11.08 -7.67
CA ASN A 354 -3.59 -9.99 -7.78
C ASN A 354 -3.06 -8.88 -8.68
N PHE A 355 -3.98 -8.09 -9.22
CA PHE A 355 -3.69 -6.99 -10.12
C PHE A 355 -4.55 -5.79 -9.79
N SER A 356 -3.97 -4.60 -9.82
CA SER A 356 -4.72 -3.35 -9.75
C SER A 356 -4.07 -2.24 -10.58
N LEU A 357 -4.92 -1.39 -11.16
CA LEU A 357 -4.51 -0.35 -12.07
C LEU A 357 -5.42 0.87 -11.93
N SER A 358 -4.85 2.09 -11.91
CA SER A 358 -5.63 3.32 -12.07
C SER A 358 -6.35 3.33 -13.41
N PHE A 359 -7.65 3.57 -13.38
CA PHE A 359 -8.56 3.35 -14.49
C PHE A 359 -9.48 4.57 -14.71
N LEU A 360 -10.17 4.66 -15.84
CA LEU A 360 -11.10 5.74 -16.10
C LEU A 360 -12.51 5.19 -16.40
N ALA A 361 -13.44 5.43 -15.48
CA ALA A 361 -14.85 5.04 -15.62
C ALA A 361 -15.82 6.22 -15.57
N ILE A 362 -15.31 7.45 -15.58
CA ILE A 362 -16.10 8.69 -15.37
C ILE A 362 -17.25 8.88 -16.35
N LYS A 363 -17.12 8.37 -17.58
CA LYS A 363 -18.15 8.50 -18.61
C LYS A 363 -19.46 7.79 -18.22
N THR A 364 -19.38 6.74 -17.40
CA THR A 364 -20.55 5.98 -16.93
C THR A 364 -20.97 6.33 -15.50
N ALA A 365 -20.23 7.22 -14.81
CA ALA A 365 -20.44 7.54 -13.40
C ALA A 365 -21.79 8.19 -13.09
N PHE A 366 -22.37 8.90 -14.06
CA PHE A 366 -23.60 9.67 -13.91
C PHE A 366 -24.76 9.15 -14.76
N VAL A 367 -24.58 8.00 -15.42
CA VAL A 367 -25.67 7.32 -16.09
C VAL A 367 -26.71 6.89 -15.06
N LYS A 368 -27.97 7.27 -15.28
CA LYS A 368 -29.05 6.95 -14.36
C LYS A 368 -29.71 5.65 -14.78
N ASP A 369 -30.08 4.85 -13.80
CA ASP A 369 -30.96 3.72 -13.96
C ASP A 369 -32.42 4.20 -14.16
N ASP A 370 -33.24 3.39 -14.78
CA ASP A 370 -34.69 3.59 -14.86
C ASP A 370 -35.37 3.30 -13.49
N ASN A 371 -36.68 3.45 -13.44
CA ASN A 371 -37.50 3.22 -12.23
C ASN A 371 -37.51 1.75 -11.79
N LEU A 372 -37.18 0.82 -12.68
CA LEU A 372 -37.06 -0.64 -12.43
C LEU A 372 -35.59 -1.04 -12.10
N ASN A 373 -34.70 -0.07 -11.95
CA ASN A 373 -33.28 -0.24 -11.72
C ASN A 373 -32.52 -0.86 -12.92
N ASN A 374 -33.05 -0.81 -14.13
CA ASN A 374 -32.31 -1.22 -15.32
C ASN A 374 -31.26 -0.16 -15.67
N SER A 375 -30.04 -0.62 -15.96
CA SER A 375 -28.92 0.24 -16.26
C SER A 375 -28.54 0.19 -17.74
N PRO A 376 -28.50 1.32 -18.44
CA PRO A 376 -28.01 1.36 -19.82
C PRO A 376 -26.58 0.87 -19.96
N THR A 377 -25.75 1.05 -18.93
CA THR A 377 -24.36 0.53 -18.90
C THR A 377 -24.32 -0.99 -18.80
N PHE A 378 -25.22 -1.59 -18.00
CA PHE A 378 -25.34 -3.05 -17.91
C PHE A 378 -25.89 -3.68 -19.21
N GLU A 379 -26.85 -3.04 -19.88
CA GLU A 379 -27.31 -3.48 -21.20
C GLU A 379 -26.17 -3.43 -22.23
N ARG A 380 -25.34 -2.38 -22.20
CA ARG A 380 -24.15 -2.28 -23.05
C ARG A 380 -23.19 -3.44 -22.76
N PHE A 381 -22.95 -3.78 -21.48
CA PHE A 381 -22.16 -4.94 -21.11
C PHE A 381 -22.72 -6.23 -21.73
N SER A 382 -24.03 -6.44 -21.67
CA SER A 382 -24.68 -7.59 -22.27
C SER A 382 -24.50 -7.65 -23.81
N LYS A 383 -24.58 -6.52 -24.50
CA LYS A 383 -24.35 -6.42 -25.97
C LYS A 383 -22.86 -6.59 -26.32
N ASN A 384 -21.96 -6.02 -25.55
CA ASN A 384 -20.52 -6.11 -25.80
C ASN A 384 -20.00 -7.55 -25.74
N ARG A 385 -20.64 -8.45 -24.98
CA ARG A 385 -20.25 -9.86 -24.91
C ARG A 385 -20.32 -10.55 -26.27
N LEU A 386 -21.33 -10.23 -27.09
CA LEU A 386 -21.47 -10.79 -28.45
C LEU A 386 -20.28 -10.39 -29.32
N ILE A 387 -19.93 -9.10 -29.33
CA ILE A 387 -18.85 -8.57 -30.15
C ILE A 387 -17.50 -9.14 -29.71
N ILE A 388 -17.26 -9.20 -28.38
CA ILE A 388 -16.01 -9.75 -27.82
C ILE A 388 -15.86 -11.24 -28.11
N ARG A 389 -16.94 -12.04 -27.96
CA ARG A 389 -16.95 -13.46 -28.31
C ARG A 389 -16.57 -13.68 -29.77
N ASP A 390 -17.22 -12.96 -30.68
CA ASP A 390 -16.98 -13.10 -32.12
C ASP A 390 -15.55 -12.73 -32.51
N ARG A 391 -14.96 -11.72 -31.84
CA ARG A 391 -13.54 -11.37 -31.98
C ARG A 391 -12.60 -12.48 -31.47
N LEU A 392 -12.90 -13.07 -30.32
CA LEU A 392 -12.10 -14.17 -29.76
C LEU A 392 -12.17 -15.41 -30.65
N ASN A 393 -13.35 -15.77 -31.15
CA ASN A 393 -13.54 -16.88 -32.06
C ASN A 393 -12.81 -16.67 -33.40
N SER A 394 -12.71 -15.43 -33.88
CA SER A 394 -11.94 -15.11 -35.08
C SER A 394 -10.42 -15.27 -34.89
N LEU A 395 -9.93 -15.06 -33.67
CA LEU A 395 -8.51 -15.19 -33.32
C LEU A 395 -8.10 -16.62 -32.93
N ASN A 396 -9.05 -17.43 -32.48
CA ASN A 396 -8.80 -18.80 -32.02
C ASN A 396 -9.82 -19.74 -32.68
N THR A 397 -9.46 -20.27 -33.84
CA THR A 397 -10.34 -21.10 -34.70
C THR A 397 -10.41 -22.56 -34.27
N GLN A 398 -9.71 -22.96 -33.20
CA GLN A 398 -9.69 -24.35 -32.72
C GLN A 398 -10.93 -24.74 -31.91
N GLY A 399 -11.83 -23.78 -31.62
CA GLY A 399 -13.04 -24.01 -30.84
C GLY A 399 -13.86 -22.74 -30.67
N GLU A 400 -14.82 -22.75 -29.78
CA GLU A 400 -15.70 -21.62 -29.53
C GLU A 400 -15.63 -21.15 -28.07
N TYR A 401 -15.70 -19.82 -27.88
CA TYR A 401 -15.84 -19.20 -26.58
C TYR A 401 -17.32 -19.07 -26.21
N GLY A 402 -17.70 -19.55 -25.03
CA GLY A 402 -19.05 -19.34 -24.49
C GLY A 402 -19.29 -17.87 -24.12
N LEU A 403 -20.51 -17.37 -24.28
CA LEU A 403 -20.89 -15.99 -23.92
C LEU A 403 -20.64 -15.63 -22.46
N ASN A 404 -20.65 -16.63 -21.58
CA ASN A 404 -20.38 -16.46 -20.14
C ASN A 404 -18.96 -16.91 -19.76
N SER A 405 -18.08 -17.19 -20.74
CA SER A 405 -16.68 -17.47 -20.44
C SER A 405 -15.98 -16.23 -19.89
N GLN A 406 -15.05 -16.44 -19.01
CA GLN A 406 -14.24 -15.39 -18.36
C GLN A 406 -13.58 -14.45 -19.40
N ASP A 407 -13.01 -15.03 -20.48
CA ASP A 407 -12.31 -14.29 -21.52
C ASP A 407 -13.23 -13.37 -22.34
N VAL A 408 -14.54 -13.66 -22.36
CA VAL A 408 -15.58 -12.82 -22.96
C VAL A 408 -16.09 -11.78 -21.94
N LEU A 409 -16.41 -12.23 -20.72
CA LEU A 409 -17.03 -11.38 -19.70
C LEU A 409 -16.15 -10.21 -19.27
N ILE A 410 -14.85 -10.45 -19.04
CA ILE A 410 -13.97 -9.39 -18.49
C ILE A 410 -13.77 -8.25 -19.50
N PRO A 411 -13.35 -8.46 -20.76
CA PRO A 411 -13.22 -7.38 -21.72
C PRO A 411 -14.55 -6.67 -22.01
N ALA A 412 -15.66 -7.41 -22.08
CA ALA A 412 -16.99 -6.83 -22.26
C ALA A 412 -17.39 -5.92 -21.09
N PHE A 413 -17.10 -6.33 -19.86
CA PHE A 413 -17.33 -5.55 -18.66
C PHE A 413 -16.49 -4.27 -18.64
N ILE A 414 -15.16 -4.38 -18.87
CA ILE A 414 -14.27 -3.22 -18.84
C ILE A 414 -14.66 -2.23 -19.95
N SER A 415 -14.92 -2.70 -21.19
CA SER A 415 -15.31 -1.82 -22.30
C SER A 415 -16.64 -1.11 -22.04
N ALA A 416 -17.63 -1.79 -21.46
CA ALA A 416 -18.93 -1.20 -21.13
C ALA A 416 -18.83 -0.10 -20.06
N TYR A 417 -18.10 -0.37 -18.97
CA TYR A 417 -17.99 0.57 -17.84
C TYR A 417 -16.96 1.69 -18.06
N SER A 418 -16.07 1.56 -19.07
CA SER A 418 -15.21 2.66 -19.55
C SER A 418 -15.81 3.47 -20.69
N ASP A 419 -16.98 3.05 -21.22
CA ASP A 419 -17.59 3.61 -22.44
C ASP A 419 -16.63 3.56 -23.63
N SER A 420 -15.96 2.42 -23.81
CA SER A 420 -15.02 2.17 -24.90
C SER A 420 -15.64 1.23 -25.93
N ASP A 421 -15.21 1.36 -27.19
CA ASP A 421 -15.69 0.51 -28.28
C ASP A 421 -15.20 -0.94 -28.12
N PRO A 422 -16.10 -1.93 -27.97
CA PRO A 422 -15.72 -3.33 -27.79
C PRO A 422 -15.03 -3.93 -29.02
N SER A 423 -15.19 -3.35 -30.22
CA SER A 423 -14.56 -3.84 -31.45
C SER A 423 -13.04 -3.61 -31.48
N THR A 424 -12.55 -2.59 -30.79
CA THR A 424 -11.13 -2.21 -30.74
C THR A 424 -10.50 -2.40 -29.35
N PHE A 425 -11.32 -2.66 -28.32
CA PHE A 425 -10.84 -2.80 -26.94
C PHE A 425 -9.91 -4.02 -26.76
N SER A 426 -9.00 -3.94 -25.78
CA SER A 426 -8.10 -5.05 -25.43
C SER A 426 -8.88 -6.27 -24.94
N LEU A 427 -8.58 -7.45 -25.49
CA LEU A 427 -9.17 -8.72 -25.04
C LEU A 427 -8.50 -9.31 -23.80
N LYS A 428 -7.43 -8.66 -23.27
CA LYS A 428 -6.71 -9.15 -22.10
C LYS A 428 -7.31 -8.61 -20.80
N PRO A 429 -7.42 -9.44 -19.75
CA PRO A 429 -7.97 -9.03 -18.46
C PRO A 429 -7.06 -8.09 -17.68
N PHE A 430 -5.77 -7.93 -18.09
CA PHE A 430 -4.76 -7.13 -17.41
C PHE A 430 -4.29 -5.96 -18.29
N PRO A 431 -4.94 -4.77 -18.23
CA PRO A 431 -4.52 -3.58 -18.97
C PRO A 431 -3.09 -3.15 -18.57
N LYS A 432 -2.31 -2.64 -19.55
CA LYS A 432 -0.89 -2.32 -19.32
C LYS A 432 -0.66 -0.90 -18.80
N ILE A 433 -1.44 0.07 -19.27
CA ILE A 433 -1.20 1.50 -19.07
C ILE A 433 -2.17 2.05 -18.02
N PRO A 434 -1.68 2.57 -16.88
CA PRO A 434 -2.53 3.25 -15.91
C PRO A 434 -2.98 4.62 -16.42
N ILE A 435 -4.27 4.92 -16.28
CA ILE A 435 -4.83 6.22 -16.61
C ILE A 435 -4.83 7.09 -15.34
N PRO A 436 -4.34 8.35 -15.38
CA PRO A 436 -4.23 9.14 -14.18
C PRO A 436 -5.58 9.49 -13.55
N ASN A 437 -5.68 9.33 -12.25
CA ASN A 437 -6.64 9.98 -11.38
C ASN A 437 -6.23 11.43 -11.15
N TRP A 438 -7.13 12.28 -10.66
CA TRP A 438 -6.80 13.69 -10.43
C TRP A 438 -7.45 14.28 -9.20
N ARG A 439 -6.80 15.31 -8.66
CA ARG A 439 -7.33 16.22 -7.65
C ARG A 439 -7.09 17.64 -8.10
N ILE A 440 -8.12 18.45 -7.97
CA ILE A 440 -8.13 19.88 -8.35
C ILE A 440 -8.44 20.68 -7.10
N ASP A 441 -7.59 21.66 -6.78
CA ASP A 441 -7.80 22.60 -5.69
C ASP A 441 -7.68 24.03 -6.25
N PHE A 442 -8.69 24.86 -6.01
CA PHE A 442 -8.76 26.23 -6.45
C PHE A 442 -9.05 27.18 -5.30
N SER A 443 -8.12 28.11 -5.03
CA SER A 443 -8.21 29.09 -3.93
C SER A 443 -8.25 30.55 -4.42
N GLY A 444 -8.47 30.78 -5.71
CA GLY A 444 -8.40 32.12 -6.31
C GLY A 444 -9.55 33.06 -5.93
N LEU A 445 -10.67 32.55 -5.47
CA LEU A 445 -11.83 33.36 -5.10
C LEU A 445 -11.53 34.33 -3.96
N SER A 446 -10.68 33.94 -3.01
CA SER A 446 -10.28 34.83 -1.88
C SER A 446 -9.46 36.07 -2.30
N LYS A 447 -8.99 36.10 -3.57
CA LYS A 447 -8.26 37.26 -4.11
C LYS A 447 -9.15 38.31 -4.77
N ILE A 448 -10.45 38.03 -4.94
CA ILE A 448 -11.44 38.97 -5.45
C ILE A 448 -11.73 39.99 -4.36
N LYS A 449 -11.59 41.29 -4.66
CA LYS A 449 -11.67 42.38 -3.68
C LYS A 449 -12.92 42.30 -2.79
N SER A 450 -14.10 42.13 -3.37
CA SER A 450 -15.36 42.02 -2.62
C SER A 450 -15.43 40.79 -1.70
N LEU A 451 -14.79 39.67 -2.06
CA LEU A 451 -14.74 38.45 -1.25
C LEU A 451 -13.62 38.52 -0.21
N SER A 452 -12.48 39.14 -0.55
CA SER A 452 -11.34 39.29 0.37
C SER A 452 -11.59 40.18 1.56
N GLU A 453 -12.63 41.02 1.52
CA GLU A 453 -13.06 41.81 2.66
C GLU A 453 -13.71 40.98 3.76
N ILE A 454 -14.42 39.92 3.38
CA ILE A 454 -15.18 39.05 4.30
C ILE A 454 -14.41 37.78 4.60
N PHE A 455 -13.81 37.15 3.57
CA PHE A 455 -13.20 35.83 3.66
C PHE A 455 -11.67 35.91 3.72
N SER A 456 -11.08 35.17 4.65
CA SER A 456 -9.64 34.97 4.74
C SER A 456 -9.17 33.88 3.75
N SER A 457 -9.99 32.87 3.49
CA SER A 457 -9.74 31.85 2.48
C SER A 457 -11.04 31.24 1.95
N ILE A 458 -11.06 30.97 0.65
CA ILE A 458 -12.10 30.16 -0.03
C ILE A 458 -11.37 29.17 -0.90
N THR A 459 -11.59 27.88 -0.67
CA THR A 459 -10.99 26.81 -1.47
C THR A 459 -12.09 25.92 -2.04
N ILE A 460 -12.09 25.73 -3.35
CA ILE A 460 -12.94 24.75 -4.04
C ILE A 460 -12.05 23.56 -4.37
N SER A 461 -12.52 22.35 -4.05
CA SER A 461 -11.80 21.10 -4.31
C SER A 461 -12.68 20.12 -5.09
N HIS A 462 -12.03 19.38 -5.99
CA HIS A 462 -12.60 18.26 -6.74
C HIS A 462 -11.58 17.15 -6.80
N GLY A 463 -11.98 15.91 -6.55
CA GLY A 463 -11.10 14.75 -6.64
C GLY A 463 -11.81 13.57 -7.31
N TYR A 464 -11.14 12.96 -8.27
CA TYR A 464 -11.56 11.75 -8.97
C TYR A 464 -10.52 10.66 -8.85
N GLN A 465 -10.95 9.48 -8.43
CA GLN A 465 -10.12 8.29 -8.37
C GLN A 465 -10.92 7.10 -8.89
N SER A 466 -10.33 6.35 -9.81
CA SER A 466 -10.89 5.08 -10.24
C SER A 466 -9.78 4.02 -10.33
N ILE A 467 -10.09 2.82 -9.91
CA ILE A 467 -9.19 1.68 -9.88
C ILE A 467 -9.93 0.46 -10.44
N TYR A 468 -9.36 -0.15 -11.45
CA TYR A 468 -9.71 -1.50 -11.88
C TYR A 468 -8.82 -2.50 -11.14
N SER A 469 -9.41 -3.57 -10.63
CA SER A 469 -8.68 -4.63 -9.95
C SER A 469 -9.20 -6.00 -10.34
N VAL A 470 -8.26 -6.92 -10.55
CA VAL A 470 -8.48 -8.36 -10.57
C VAL A 470 -8.14 -8.84 -9.18
N GLY A 471 -9.09 -9.46 -8.52
CA GLY A 471 -8.88 -10.04 -7.20
C GLY A 471 -7.90 -11.20 -7.27
N GLU A 472 -8.08 -12.17 -6.43
CA GLU A 472 -7.27 -13.37 -6.47
C GLU A 472 -7.50 -14.13 -7.77
N PHE A 473 -6.42 -14.43 -8.49
CA PHE A 473 -6.42 -15.31 -9.65
C PHE A 473 -5.45 -16.47 -9.40
N SER A 474 -5.74 -17.63 -9.99
CA SER A 474 -4.88 -18.82 -9.94
C SER A 474 -4.79 -19.46 -11.31
N ASN A 475 -3.71 -20.23 -11.57
CA ASN A 475 -3.64 -21.00 -12.80
C ASN A 475 -4.71 -22.11 -12.85
N SER A 476 -5.17 -22.42 -14.05
CA SER A 476 -5.97 -23.62 -14.26
C SER A 476 -5.09 -24.88 -14.14
N LEU A 477 -5.64 -25.94 -13.55
CA LEU A 477 -4.97 -27.23 -13.45
C LEU A 477 -4.60 -27.87 -14.80
N LEU A 478 -5.29 -27.46 -15.87
CA LEU A 478 -5.00 -27.93 -17.24
C LEU A 478 -3.71 -27.34 -17.83
N TYR A 479 -3.08 -26.38 -17.14
CA TYR A 479 -1.85 -25.69 -17.60
C TYR A 479 -0.69 -25.85 -16.63
N ILE A 480 -0.70 -26.86 -15.78
CA ILE A 480 0.33 -27.09 -14.73
C ILE A 480 1.74 -27.18 -15.35
N ASP A 481 1.89 -27.87 -16.49
CA ASP A 481 3.19 -28.07 -17.14
C ASP A 481 3.81 -26.79 -17.72
N ASN A 482 3.03 -25.72 -17.83
CA ASN A 482 3.43 -24.44 -18.41
C ASN A 482 3.66 -23.34 -17.35
N LEU A 483 3.79 -23.70 -16.07
CA LEU A 483 4.00 -22.76 -14.96
C LEU A 483 5.45 -22.28 -14.88
N ASP A 484 5.92 -21.56 -15.91
CA ASP A 484 7.19 -20.85 -15.83
C ASP A 484 7.02 -19.55 -15.03
N PHE A 485 7.79 -19.40 -13.94
CA PHE A 485 7.77 -18.21 -13.09
C PHE A 485 8.23 -16.95 -13.84
N ASN A 486 9.00 -17.10 -14.92
CA ASN A 486 9.45 -15.97 -15.74
C ASN A 486 8.36 -15.40 -16.65
N ASN A 487 7.25 -16.10 -16.88
CA ASN A 487 6.13 -15.61 -17.67
C ASN A 487 5.21 -14.73 -16.83
N SER A 488 5.32 -13.42 -17.01
CA SER A 488 4.44 -12.44 -16.35
C SER A 488 3.01 -12.54 -16.86
N ILE A 489 2.03 -12.29 -15.97
CA ILE A 489 0.58 -12.16 -16.32
C ILE A 489 0.32 -11.14 -17.43
N MET A 490 1.25 -10.21 -17.65
CA MET A 490 1.14 -9.22 -18.73
C MET A 490 1.19 -9.85 -20.14
N ASN A 491 1.67 -11.08 -20.23
CA ASN A 491 1.72 -11.88 -21.48
C ASN A 491 0.57 -12.87 -21.60
N TYR A 492 -0.55 -12.62 -20.91
CA TYR A 492 -1.72 -13.47 -20.88
C TYR A 492 -1.97 -14.15 -22.25
N PRO A 493 -1.78 -15.48 -22.34
CA PRO A 493 -1.93 -16.19 -23.61
C PRO A 493 -3.40 -16.42 -23.95
N LEU A 494 -3.68 -16.66 -25.22
CA LEU A 494 -4.99 -17.20 -25.61
C LEU A 494 -5.13 -18.62 -25.05
N ALA A 495 -6.36 -19.01 -24.71
CA ALA A 495 -6.65 -20.33 -24.22
C ALA A 495 -6.31 -21.38 -25.31
N SER A 496 -5.62 -22.45 -24.92
CA SER A 496 -5.22 -23.57 -25.79
C SER A 496 -5.84 -24.91 -25.38
N GLN A 497 -6.41 -24.98 -24.16
CA GLN A 497 -7.07 -26.16 -23.64
C GLN A 497 -8.57 -26.02 -23.73
N GLN A 498 -9.26 -27.07 -24.15
CA GLN A 498 -10.70 -27.15 -24.29
C GLN A 498 -11.31 -28.22 -23.38
N THR A 499 -12.55 -27.96 -22.98
CA THR A 499 -13.47 -28.94 -22.36
C THR A 499 -14.77 -28.97 -23.18
N GLU A 500 -15.70 -29.83 -22.81
CA GLU A 500 -17.04 -29.89 -23.44
C GLU A 500 -17.79 -28.51 -23.36
N ASN A 501 -17.41 -27.66 -22.41
CA ASN A 501 -18.01 -26.33 -22.21
C ASN A 501 -17.26 -25.18 -22.92
N GLY A 502 -16.29 -25.49 -23.78
CA GLY A 502 -15.47 -24.51 -24.51
C GLY A 502 -14.06 -24.32 -23.94
N PHE A 503 -13.43 -23.23 -24.35
CA PHE A 503 -12.04 -22.92 -23.93
C PHE A 503 -11.93 -22.63 -22.44
N VAL A 504 -10.88 -23.19 -21.81
CA VAL A 504 -10.51 -22.96 -20.42
C VAL A 504 -9.41 -21.89 -20.37
N PRO A 505 -9.58 -20.81 -19.61
CA PRO A 505 -8.57 -19.76 -19.50
C PRO A 505 -7.31 -20.27 -18.75
N PHE A 506 -6.16 -19.67 -19.08
CA PHE A 506 -4.88 -19.98 -18.39
C PHE A 506 -4.94 -19.64 -16.89
N TYR A 507 -5.47 -18.47 -16.55
CA TYR A 507 -5.74 -18.09 -15.16
C TYR A 507 -7.24 -18.06 -14.91
N ILE A 508 -7.66 -18.68 -13.83
CA ILE A 508 -9.01 -18.62 -13.31
C ILE A 508 -9.13 -17.38 -12.45
N ILE A 509 -10.05 -16.51 -12.80
CA ILE A 509 -10.36 -15.26 -12.10
C ILE A 509 -11.78 -15.38 -11.54
N ASN A 510 -11.95 -15.24 -10.23
CA ASN A 510 -13.25 -15.35 -9.60
C ASN A 510 -14.07 -14.06 -9.75
N GLN A 511 -13.40 -12.90 -9.66
CA GLN A 511 -14.05 -11.60 -9.71
C GLN A 511 -13.13 -10.50 -10.22
N VAL A 512 -13.73 -9.53 -10.91
CA VAL A 512 -13.08 -8.25 -11.23
C VAL A 512 -13.92 -7.09 -10.69
N ARG A 513 -13.24 -6.00 -10.36
CA ARG A 513 -13.87 -4.84 -9.70
C ARG A 513 -13.40 -3.53 -10.30
N ILE A 514 -14.34 -2.60 -10.46
CA ILE A 514 -14.06 -1.18 -10.69
C ILE A 514 -14.54 -0.42 -9.46
N THR A 515 -13.63 0.26 -8.78
CA THR A 515 -13.95 1.18 -7.68
C THR A 515 -13.74 2.60 -8.18
N GLU A 516 -14.78 3.40 -8.14
CA GLU A 516 -14.77 4.79 -8.55
C GLU A 516 -15.17 5.69 -7.40
N ARG A 517 -14.44 6.77 -7.19
CA ARG A 517 -14.63 7.67 -6.06
C ARG A 517 -14.44 9.12 -6.47
N PHE A 518 -15.44 9.94 -6.16
CA PHE A 518 -15.35 11.39 -6.18
C PHE A 518 -15.21 11.88 -4.72
N SER A 519 -14.03 12.32 -4.35
CA SER A 519 -13.71 12.65 -2.94
C SER A 519 -12.96 13.99 -2.79
N PRO A 520 -13.70 15.10 -2.80
CA PRO A 520 -15.13 15.26 -3.09
C PRO A 520 -15.43 15.39 -4.59
N LEU A 521 -16.71 15.22 -4.99
CA LEU A 521 -17.17 15.65 -6.33
C LEU A 521 -17.15 17.18 -6.39
N ILE A 522 -17.66 17.84 -5.35
CA ILE A 522 -17.51 19.27 -5.11
C ILE A 522 -17.30 19.46 -3.61
N GLY A 523 -16.20 20.13 -3.24
CA GLY A 523 -15.89 20.53 -1.89
C GLY A 523 -15.64 22.03 -1.83
N ILE A 524 -16.25 22.70 -0.86
CA ILE A 524 -16.07 24.11 -0.62
C ILE A 524 -15.63 24.29 0.83
N ASN A 525 -14.45 24.87 1.02
CA ASN A 525 -13.94 25.21 2.36
C ASN A 525 -13.77 26.72 2.44
N VAL A 526 -14.45 27.31 3.40
CA VAL A 526 -14.51 28.77 3.60
C VAL A 526 -14.05 29.09 4.99
N ARG A 527 -13.21 30.11 5.11
CA ARG A 527 -12.83 30.73 6.37
C ARG A 527 -13.03 32.25 6.27
N THR A 528 -13.77 32.81 7.21
CA THR A 528 -13.96 34.26 7.29
C THR A 528 -12.91 34.90 8.21
N LYS A 529 -12.81 36.24 8.16
CA LYS A 529 -11.99 37.01 9.09
C LYS A 529 -12.55 37.02 10.52
N ASN A 530 -13.84 36.72 10.67
CA ASN A 530 -14.56 36.73 11.94
C ASN A 530 -14.65 35.34 12.58
N ASN A 531 -13.63 34.49 12.39
CA ASN A 531 -13.52 33.16 12.98
C ASN A 531 -14.66 32.18 12.63
N LEU A 532 -15.35 32.40 11.51
CA LEU A 532 -16.30 31.44 10.98
C LEU A 532 -15.55 30.56 9.98
N ASN A 533 -15.67 29.23 10.12
CA ASN A 533 -15.21 28.24 9.17
C ASN A 533 -16.38 27.36 8.76
N ALA A 534 -16.48 27.10 7.45
CA ALA A 534 -17.49 26.22 6.92
C ALA A 534 -16.88 25.32 5.86
N ARG A 535 -17.22 24.05 5.90
CA ARG A 535 -16.84 23.07 4.91
C ARG A 535 -18.09 22.35 4.41
N ILE A 536 -18.26 22.33 3.10
CA ILE A 536 -19.36 21.65 2.42
C ILE A 536 -18.73 20.66 1.45
N ASP A 537 -19.02 19.38 1.60
CA ASP A 537 -18.54 18.33 0.71
C ASP A 537 -19.71 17.52 0.15
N TYR A 538 -19.69 17.29 -1.15
CA TYR A 538 -20.50 16.27 -1.79
C TYR A 538 -19.59 15.21 -2.39
N LYS A 539 -19.71 13.97 -1.89
CA LYS A 539 -18.91 12.81 -2.31
C LYS A 539 -19.80 11.79 -2.98
N LYS A 540 -19.26 11.08 -3.93
CA LYS A 540 -19.93 9.95 -4.59
C LYS A 540 -18.94 8.84 -4.80
N ASP A 541 -19.25 7.65 -4.30
CA ASP A 541 -18.46 6.43 -4.47
C ASP A 541 -19.31 5.39 -5.20
N ARG A 542 -18.71 4.66 -6.13
CA ARG A 542 -19.32 3.56 -6.85
C ARG A 542 -18.36 2.37 -6.85
N ASN A 543 -18.84 1.21 -6.45
CA ASN A 543 -18.10 -0.04 -6.48
C ASN A 543 -18.87 -1.04 -7.33
N ILE A 544 -18.30 -1.46 -8.44
CA ILE A 544 -18.89 -2.34 -9.43
C ILE A 544 -18.07 -3.61 -9.46
N MET A 545 -18.67 -4.74 -9.19
CA MET A 545 -18.00 -6.05 -9.12
C MET A 545 -18.70 -7.02 -10.05
N LEU A 546 -17.95 -7.58 -10.99
CA LEU A 546 -18.39 -8.70 -11.82
C LEU A 546 -17.91 -10.00 -11.18
N ASN A 547 -18.86 -10.85 -10.82
CA ASN A 547 -18.59 -12.22 -10.41
C ASN A 547 -18.68 -13.11 -11.66
N LEU A 548 -17.60 -13.84 -11.91
CA LEU A 548 -17.44 -14.62 -13.15
C LEU A 548 -18.12 -15.97 -13.09
N SER A 549 -18.28 -16.56 -11.90
CA SER A 549 -18.89 -17.88 -11.76
C SER A 549 -20.40 -17.90 -12.11
N ASN A 550 -21.08 -16.77 -11.96
CA ASN A 550 -22.53 -16.64 -12.22
C ASN A 550 -22.90 -15.49 -13.16
N ALA A 551 -21.89 -14.89 -13.82
CA ALA A 551 -22.05 -13.77 -14.75
C ALA A 551 -22.88 -12.61 -14.19
N GLN A 552 -22.69 -12.27 -12.93
CA GLN A 552 -23.49 -11.31 -12.18
C GLN A 552 -22.68 -10.06 -11.85
N VAL A 553 -23.29 -8.88 -12.01
CA VAL A 553 -22.73 -7.61 -11.60
C VAL A 553 -23.41 -7.13 -10.32
N SER A 554 -22.62 -6.89 -9.28
CA SER A 554 -23.05 -6.18 -8.06
C SER A 554 -22.54 -4.74 -8.11
N GLU A 555 -23.44 -3.78 -7.93
CA GLU A 555 -23.13 -2.36 -7.95
C GLU A 555 -23.55 -1.73 -6.62
N MET A 556 -22.61 -1.11 -5.91
CA MET A 556 -22.87 -0.34 -4.69
C MET A 556 -22.54 1.13 -4.93
N ILE A 557 -23.53 1.97 -4.71
CA ILE A 557 -23.44 3.43 -4.89
C ILE A 557 -23.63 4.08 -3.53
N ASN A 558 -22.70 4.95 -3.15
CA ASN A 558 -22.78 5.80 -1.97
C ASN A 558 -22.77 7.26 -2.39
N SER A 559 -23.63 8.07 -1.81
CA SER A 559 -23.63 9.52 -1.98
C SER A 559 -23.66 10.17 -0.61
N ASP A 560 -22.66 10.99 -0.30
CA ASP A 560 -22.51 11.69 0.98
C ASP A 560 -22.56 13.19 0.75
N PHE A 561 -23.48 13.87 1.40
CA PHE A 561 -23.48 15.31 1.52
C PHE A 561 -23.20 15.68 2.98
N SER A 562 -22.18 16.49 3.22
CA SER A 562 -21.79 16.90 4.56
C SER A 562 -21.56 18.41 4.64
N ILE A 563 -21.98 18.99 5.75
CA ILE A 563 -21.69 20.36 6.15
C ILE A 563 -21.06 20.32 7.53
N ASP A 564 -19.85 20.86 7.64
CA ASP A 564 -19.18 21.13 8.90
C ASP A 564 -19.09 22.66 9.03
N PHE A 565 -19.69 23.19 10.08
CA PHE A 565 -19.70 24.61 10.37
C PHE A 565 -19.12 24.83 11.76
N GLY A 566 -18.24 25.82 11.89
CA GLY A 566 -17.65 26.23 13.15
C GLY A 566 -17.62 27.77 13.24
N TYR A 567 -18.01 28.30 14.37
CA TYR A 567 -17.94 29.73 14.68
C TYR A 567 -17.45 29.91 16.09
N SER A 568 -16.40 30.68 16.29
CA SER A 568 -15.91 31.03 17.63
C SER A 568 -16.00 32.52 17.88
N LYS A 569 -16.35 32.90 19.10
CA LYS A 569 -16.46 34.28 19.53
C LYS A 569 -16.12 34.42 21.02
N GLU A 570 -15.30 35.40 21.30
CA GLU A 570 -15.08 35.90 22.69
C GLU A 570 -16.03 37.00 23.02
N LYS A 571 -16.27 37.25 24.31
CA LYS A 571 -17.10 38.30 24.85
C LYS A 571 -18.52 38.33 24.25
N LEU A 572 -19.11 37.12 24.15
CA LEU A 572 -20.48 37.00 23.63
C LEU A 572 -21.51 37.57 24.63
N LYS A 573 -22.26 38.56 24.20
CA LYS A 573 -23.42 39.07 24.95
C LYS A 573 -24.62 38.16 24.70
N LEU A 574 -25.17 37.58 25.78
CA LEU A 574 -26.37 36.75 25.66
C LEU A 574 -27.62 37.61 25.46
N PRO A 575 -28.64 37.14 24.71
CA PRO A 575 -29.84 37.90 24.38
C PRO A 575 -30.81 38.07 25.54
N PHE A 576 -30.51 37.48 26.70
CA PHE A 576 -31.34 37.58 27.92
C PHE A 576 -30.56 38.21 29.06
N LYS A 577 -31.29 38.84 29.97
CA LYS A 577 -30.75 39.49 31.18
C LYS A 577 -30.99 38.59 32.39
N TYR A 578 -30.02 38.50 33.27
CA TYR A 578 -30.16 37.86 34.58
C TYR A 578 -30.08 38.92 35.66
N MET A 579 -31.10 39.02 36.51
CA MET A 579 -31.24 40.07 37.54
C MET A 579 -31.06 41.50 37.00
N GLY A 580 -31.57 41.76 35.79
CA GLY A 580 -31.49 43.08 35.14
C GLY A 580 -30.18 43.38 34.40
N ASN A 581 -29.14 42.57 34.60
CA ASN A 581 -27.83 42.75 33.99
C ASN A 581 -27.65 41.85 32.72
N THR A 582 -27.00 42.41 31.72
CA THR A 582 -26.64 41.64 30.51
C THR A 582 -25.53 40.66 30.86
N ILE A 583 -25.73 39.37 30.57
CA ILE A 583 -24.71 38.35 30.76
C ILE A 583 -23.73 38.42 29.59
N ILE A 584 -22.46 38.57 29.89
CA ILE A 584 -21.34 38.53 28.92
C ILE A 584 -20.51 37.29 29.23
N LEU A 585 -20.34 36.43 28.25
CA LEU A 585 -19.42 35.30 28.33
C LEU A 585 -18.03 35.78 27.89
N ASP A 586 -17.13 36.02 28.84
CA ASP A 586 -15.84 36.67 28.59
C ASP A 586 -14.88 35.82 27.81
N ASN A 587 -14.92 34.47 27.99
CA ASN A 587 -14.07 33.54 27.32
C ASN A 587 -14.66 33.05 25.99
N GLU A 588 -13.84 32.32 25.22
CA GLU A 588 -14.24 31.80 23.93
C GLU A 588 -15.41 30.82 24.03
N ILE A 589 -16.44 31.10 23.24
CA ILE A 589 -17.54 30.18 22.96
C ILE A 589 -17.45 29.70 21.51
N GLU A 590 -17.48 28.40 21.31
CA GLU A 590 -17.40 27.77 20.00
C GLU A 590 -18.72 27.07 19.68
N PHE A 591 -19.31 27.43 18.55
CA PHE A 591 -20.48 26.77 17.97
C PHE A 591 -20.01 25.84 16.86
N ARG A 592 -20.35 24.59 16.94
CA ARG A 592 -20.07 23.60 15.87
C ARG A 592 -21.37 22.96 15.43
N LEU A 593 -21.48 22.76 14.13
CA LEU A 593 -22.55 21.98 13.51
C LEU A 593 -21.96 20.98 12.55
N ASN A 594 -22.20 19.70 12.78
CA ASN A 594 -21.94 18.64 11.84
C ASN A 594 -23.28 18.12 11.31
N PHE A 595 -23.45 18.21 10.00
CA PHE A 595 -24.64 17.75 9.29
C PHE A 595 -24.20 16.78 8.19
N VAL A 596 -24.79 15.57 8.15
CA VAL A 596 -24.47 14.54 7.16
C VAL A 596 -25.75 13.89 6.64
N ILE A 597 -25.85 13.80 5.32
CA ILE A 597 -26.81 12.95 4.62
C ILE A 597 -26.05 11.94 3.81
N ARG A 598 -26.27 10.65 4.07
CA ARG A 598 -25.67 9.55 3.33
C ARG A 598 -26.75 8.67 2.76
N ASN A 599 -26.65 8.38 1.46
CA ASN A 599 -27.50 7.46 0.77
C ASN A 599 -26.63 6.32 0.19
N THR A 600 -26.91 5.09 0.61
CA THR A 600 -26.23 3.89 0.13
C THR A 600 -27.23 3.00 -0.54
N LYS A 601 -26.92 2.47 -1.72
CA LYS A 601 -27.76 1.56 -2.48
C LYS A 601 -26.89 0.46 -3.11
N ALA A 602 -27.23 -0.80 -2.88
CA ALA A 602 -26.60 -1.96 -3.49
C ALA A 602 -27.60 -2.65 -4.43
N ILE A 603 -27.20 -2.83 -5.67
CA ILE A 603 -28.01 -3.41 -6.74
C ILE A 603 -27.30 -4.64 -7.28
N GLN A 604 -28.04 -5.71 -7.48
CA GLN A 604 -27.58 -6.93 -8.11
C GLN A 604 -28.23 -7.06 -9.50
N ARG A 605 -27.39 -7.23 -10.51
CA ARG A 605 -27.79 -7.33 -11.91
C ARG A 605 -27.36 -8.69 -12.47
N LYS A 606 -28.31 -9.41 -13.03
CA LYS A 606 -28.07 -10.69 -13.72
C LYS A 606 -28.45 -10.53 -15.18
N ILE A 607 -27.73 -11.21 -16.06
CA ILE A 607 -28.04 -11.25 -17.48
C ILE A 607 -29.40 -11.93 -17.64
N ASP A 608 -30.26 -11.37 -18.49
CA ASP A 608 -31.60 -11.86 -18.79
C ASP A 608 -32.56 -11.95 -17.58
N LYS A 609 -32.29 -11.19 -16.51
CA LYS A 609 -33.13 -11.07 -15.31
C LYS A 609 -33.26 -9.62 -14.87
N GLU A 610 -34.36 -9.34 -14.17
CA GLU A 610 -34.58 -8.02 -13.56
C GLU A 610 -33.51 -7.68 -12.52
N SER A 611 -33.13 -6.42 -12.46
CA SER A 611 -32.19 -5.87 -11.48
C SER A 611 -32.87 -5.76 -10.10
N THR A 612 -32.24 -6.25 -9.04
CA THR A 612 -32.78 -6.25 -7.69
C THR A 612 -31.94 -5.41 -6.74
N VAL A 613 -32.61 -4.58 -5.93
CA VAL A 613 -31.96 -3.87 -4.81
C VAL A 613 -31.80 -4.86 -3.65
N THR A 614 -30.57 -5.15 -3.29
CA THR A 614 -30.24 -6.13 -2.23
C THR A 614 -30.02 -5.50 -0.87
N ASN A 615 -29.55 -4.26 -0.85
CA ASN A 615 -29.32 -3.50 0.37
C ASN A 615 -29.38 -2.00 0.08
N GLY A 616 -29.66 -1.22 1.10
CA GLY A 616 -29.63 0.23 1.01
C GLY A 616 -30.05 0.89 2.31
N ASN A 617 -29.52 2.08 2.55
CA ASN A 617 -29.81 2.84 3.74
C ASN A 617 -29.70 4.34 3.47
N TYR A 618 -30.70 5.08 3.91
CA TYR A 618 -30.63 6.52 4.03
C TYR A 618 -30.29 6.89 5.48
N ASN A 619 -29.16 7.54 5.67
CA ASN A 619 -28.67 8.00 6.98
C ASN A 619 -28.65 9.53 7.02
N PHE A 620 -29.31 10.10 8.02
CA PHE A 620 -29.29 11.52 8.33
C PHE A 620 -28.70 11.72 9.71
N GLN A 621 -27.76 12.65 9.84
CA GLN A 621 -27.14 13.02 11.12
C GLN A 621 -27.09 14.54 11.26
N LEU A 622 -27.54 15.04 12.42
CA LEU A 622 -27.45 16.43 12.79
C LEU A 622 -26.88 16.54 14.20
N ARG A 623 -25.72 17.16 14.33
CA ARG A 623 -24.93 17.25 15.58
C ARG A 623 -24.45 18.66 15.84
N PRO A 624 -25.34 19.59 16.29
CA PRO A 624 -24.90 20.87 16.82
C PRO A 624 -24.29 20.67 18.23
N ASN A 625 -23.22 21.38 18.49
CA ASN A 625 -22.65 21.48 19.82
C ASN A 625 -22.16 22.89 20.10
N ILE A 626 -22.20 23.27 21.36
CA ILE A 626 -21.71 24.53 21.90
C ILE A 626 -20.65 24.17 22.92
N ASN A 627 -19.47 24.68 22.74
CA ASN A 627 -18.34 24.48 23.62
C ASN A 627 -17.96 25.82 24.25
N TYR A 628 -18.10 25.95 25.55
CA TYR A 628 -17.76 27.17 26.29
C TYR A 628 -16.62 26.89 27.27
N THR A 629 -15.50 27.55 27.07
CA THR A 629 -14.34 27.50 27.95
C THR A 629 -14.58 28.45 29.13
N VAL A 630 -15.09 27.94 30.26
CA VAL A 630 -15.37 28.74 31.45
C VAL A 630 -14.05 29.27 32.02
N ASN A 631 -13.02 28.49 32.10
CA ASN A 631 -11.64 28.84 32.43
C ASN A 631 -10.68 27.73 31.96
N ASN A 632 -9.38 27.91 32.24
CA ASN A 632 -8.33 26.94 31.81
C ASN A 632 -8.54 25.50 32.34
N ARG A 633 -9.40 25.31 33.34
CA ARG A 633 -9.68 24.01 33.96
C ARG A 633 -11.09 23.49 33.74
N VAL A 634 -12.01 24.37 33.35
CA VAL A 634 -13.43 24.03 33.22
C VAL A 634 -13.95 24.34 31.84
N ASN A 635 -14.50 23.31 31.20
CA ASN A 635 -15.09 23.42 29.89
C ASN A 635 -16.51 22.84 29.91
N LEU A 636 -17.48 23.59 29.40
CA LEU A 636 -18.89 23.21 29.29
C LEU A 636 -19.22 22.91 27.83
N ILE A 637 -19.69 21.70 27.56
CA ILE A 637 -20.15 21.29 26.24
C ILE A 637 -21.62 20.97 26.30
N ILE A 638 -22.43 21.69 25.53
CA ILE A 638 -23.85 21.41 25.30
C ILE A 638 -23.99 20.81 23.93
N TYR A 639 -24.63 19.66 23.80
CA TYR A 639 -24.76 18.96 22.53
C TYR A 639 -26.16 18.42 22.28
N TYR A 640 -26.51 18.36 21.02
CA TYR A 640 -27.67 17.63 20.52
C TYR A 640 -27.22 16.71 19.41
N ASP A 641 -27.67 15.47 19.44
CA ASP A 641 -27.37 14.46 18.40
C ASP A 641 -28.69 13.86 17.93
N ARG A 642 -28.97 14.00 16.62
CA ARG A 642 -30.08 13.33 15.96
C ARG A 642 -29.58 12.47 14.84
N VAL A 643 -29.89 11.18 14.92
CA VAL A 643 -29.56 10.17 13.90
C VAL A 643 -30.85 9.52 13.41
N VAL A 644 -31.00 9.47 12.10
CA VAL A 644 -32.11 8.79 11.43
C VAL A 644 -31.52 7.81 10.43
N ASN A 645 -31.87 6.54 10.58
CA ASN A 645 -31.51 5.47 9.64
C ASN A 645 -32.80 4.90 9.04
N LYS A 646 -32.95 5.01 7.72
CA LYS A 646 -34.09 4.44 6.97
C LYS A 646 -33.57 3.43 5.98
N PRO A 647 -33.79 2.13 6.19
CA PRO A 647 -33.45 1.10 5.21
C PRO A 647 -34.30 1.28 3.94
N ILE A 648 -33.71 0.98 2.78
CA ILE A 648 -34.41 1.02 1.48
C ILE A 648 -35.11 -0.31 1.24
N VAL A 649 -34.62 -1.40 1.83
CA VAL A 649 -35.18 -2.75 1.68
C VAL A 649 -36.09 -3.07 2.86
N SER A 650 -37.23 -3.70 2.59
CA SER A 650 -38.35 -3.86 3.52
C SER A 650 -38.14 -4.83 4.71
N ASN A 651 -36.98 -5.48 4.82
CA ASN A 651 -36.68 -6.44 5.90
C ASN A 651 -36.17 -5.79 7.21
N SER A 652 -36.11 -4.47 7.26
CA SER A 652 -35.61 -3.72 8.43
C SER A 652 -36.47 -2.47 8.67
N PHE A 653 -36.56 -2.06 9.93
CA PHE A 653 -37.36 -0.92 10.34
C PHE A 653 -36.50 0.37 10.44
N PRO A 654 -37.10 1.56 10.15
CA PRO A 654 -36.44 2.81 10.40
C PRO A 654 -36.11 3.01 11.89
N ARG A 655 -34.90 3.54 12.16
CA ARG A 655 -34.44 3.86 13.50
C ARG A 655 -34.24 5.35 13.64
N TYR A 656 -34.79 5.92 14.72
CA TYR A 656 -34.68 7.33 15.05
C TYR A 656 -34.06 7.42 16.44
N SER A 657 -33.00 8.20 16.56
CA SER A 657 -32.36 8.49 17.85
C SER A 657 -32.19 9.98 18.01
N SER A 658 -32.52 10.48 19.19
CA SER A 658 -32.22 11.88 19.56
C SER A 658 -31.66 11.86 20.98
N SER A 659 -30.57 12.56 21.20
CA SER A 659 -29.99 12.76 22.51
C SER A 659 -29.63 14.24 22.68
N PHE A 660 -29.92 14.80 23.87
CA PHE A 660 -29.52 16.12 24.28
C PHE A 660 -28.81 16.02 25.64
N GLY A 661 -27.73 16.73 25.81
CA GLY A 661 -27.00 16.70 27.06
C GLY A 661 -26.05 17.88 27.24
N ALA A 662 -25.64 18.06 28.49
CA ALA A 662 -24.58 18.96 28.89
C ALA A 662 -23.45 18.16 29.56
N ARG A 663 -22.22 18.42 29.22
CA ARG A 663 -21.03 17.79 29.80
C ARG A 663 -20.10 18.86 30.35
N LEU A 664 -19.83 18.77 31.64
CA LEU A 664 -18.81 19.58 32.29
C LEU A 664 -17.51 18.79 32.38
N ARG A 665 -16.45 19.29 31.79
CA ARG A 665 -15.11 18.69 31.85
C ARG A 665 -14.24 19.53 32.80
N LEU A 666 -13.73 18.88 33.85
CA LEU A 666 -12.80 19.46 34.81
C LEU A 666 -11.40 18.84 34.54
N SER A 667 -10.41 19.67 34.35
CA SER A 667 -9.00 19.23 34.21
C SER A 667 -8.30 19.49 35.55
N LEU A 668 -7.88 18.41 36.22
CA LEU A 668 -7.23 18.49 37.55
C LEU A 668 -5.71 18.64 37.46
N ASN A 669 -5.12 18.51 36.28
CA ASN A 669 -3.67 18.68 36.09
C ASN A 669 -3.33 20.15 35.79
N GLN A 670 -2.29 20.61 36.50
CA GLN A 670 -1.65 21.93 36.26
C GLN A 670 -0.86 21.89 34.96
#